data_63e7c610690e99c8bf89583a4f4b1cb5
#
_entry.id   63e7c610690e99c8bf89583a4f4b1cb5
#
_cell.length_a   1.000
_cell.length_b   1.000
_cell.length_c   1.000
_cell.angle_alpha   90.00
_cell.angle_beta   90.00
_cell.angle_gamma   90.00
#
_symmetry.space_group_name_H-M   'P 1'
#
loop_
_entity.id
_entity.type
_entity.pdbx_description
1 polymer ?
#
loop_
_entity_poly.entity_id
_entity_poly.type
_entity_poly.pdbx_seq_one_letter_code
_entity_poly.pdbx_strand_id
1 'polypeptide(L)'
;MYIRFNETALMVLTTAKEEANDFGVKAVGTEHLLLAMLSMQNTISCKMLNRHGVYYDDFRKSVVDFYEAELEGTDFYRNVLMKIDYTNGAVRTIENSQRYADDTSSFVVTSEHLLLSLLEEETGTAVRLLTDKLGVNVDVIVDELLDLVKKNLALVSKLYEGFKKISGSDNSSAKTKTLNSLAKDLTKDAFNNKLDPVLARDKEITRMIEILNRRTKNNPVLIGEPGVGKTAIVEGLAERIVSQNVPSNLLGKRVMVLDMGTLLAGTKYRGEFEERLKNIISEIEDAGDIILFIDEIHTIIGAGGSEGSADASNILKPALSRGLIQCIGATTTEEYRKYFEKDAALERRFQPIKVEEPSTEDSIKILEGLRHKYEEHHDVEILDEAIDSAVKLSTTYITDRCLPDKAIDLIDEACSKVKLRYYKSPEKLKEYEDELSRLNKEKDRAVINQEFEIAAKKRDEVNKIISKIEEFKISWQDSLSKDKIKITADHIAEVLAAWTGVPVTKLTETESERLLKLEEILHKRVIGQDEAVVSLAKAVRRARSGFKAPNRPIGSFIFLGPTGVGKTELAKSLSEALFSSEDNMIRIDMSEYMEPHSISRLVGAPPGYVGHEEAGQLSEQVRQKPYSVILFDEIEKAHPSIFNILLQVLDDGRLTDAVGRVVDFKNTIIIMTSNVGVSELNDQKFVGFGGSDSIKNDYKNVQNTMMEALKKQYRPEFLNRIDDIIVFKTLEKEELEKISELLIDGLSKRLEDRDITIKLTKKAMAKIVEDGSIKEYGARPLKRSIQKNIEDLLSEELLQNPELTGIINIDYKKDSFVVKKTKR
;
A
#
# COMPACT_ATOMS: atom_id res chain seq x y z
N MET A 1 -4.40 4.85 -31.99
CA MET A 1 -3.43 3.81 -32.38
C MET A 1 -2.11 4.18 -31.72
N TYR A 2 -1.60 3.37 -30.80
CA TYR A 2 -0.36 3.69 -30.09
C TYR A 2 0.84 3.37 -30.97
N ILE A 3 1.63 4.38 -31.32
CA ILE A 3 2.88 4.24 -32.07
C ILE A 3 3.94 3.75 -31.08
N ARG A 4 4.56 2.61 -31.37
CA ARG A 4 5.68 2.08 -30.57
C ARG A 4 6.99 2.55 -31.13
N PHE A 5 7.77 3.21 -30.31
CA PHE A 5 9.11 3.65 -30.66
C PHE A 5 10.16 2.78 -29.95
N ASN A 6 11.29 2.54 -30.62
CA ASN A 6 12.44 1.99 -29.91
C ASN A 6 13.12 3.09 -29.06
N GLU A 7 14.06 2.69 -28.21
CA GLU A 7 14.76 3.59 -27.30
C GLU A 7 15.42 4.77 -28.02
N THR A 8 16.05 4.52 -29.18
CA THR A 8 16.71 5.57 -29.97
C THR A 8 15.71 6.57 -30.56
N ALA A 9 14.54 6.10 -31.01
CA ALA A 9 13.49 6.98 -31.50
C ALA A 9 12.83 7.81 -30.38
N LEU A 10 12.63 7.22 -29.19
CA LEU A 10 12.18 7.94 -28.02
C LEU A 10 13.18 9.03 -27.58
N MET A 11 14.47 8.70 -27.61
CA MET A 11 15.51 9.69 -27.31
C MET A 11 15.48 10.84 -28.33
N VAL A 12 15.31 10.56 -29.62
CA VAL A 12 15.14 11.61 -30.65
C VAL A 12 13.99 12.53 -30.32
N LEU A 13 12.82 11.99 -29.93
CA LEU A 13 11.65 12.79 -29.58
C LEU A 13 11.87 13.64 -28.33
N THR A 14 12.60 13.10 -27.35
CA THR A 14 12.92 13.82 -26.11
C THR A 14 13.93 14.93 -26.36
N THR A 15 15.03 14.62 -27.04
CA THR A 15 16.08 15.62 -27.39
C THR A 15 15.53 16.70 -28.33
N ALA A 16 14.59 16.37 -29.22
CA ALA A 16 13.94 17.37 -30.08
C ALA A 16 13.14 18.41 -29.27
N LYS A 17 12.56 18.02 -28.13
CA LYS A 17 11.92 18.98 -27.21
C LYS A 17 12.94 19.86 -26.52
N GLU A 18 14.08 19.30 -26.14
CA GLU A 18 15.20 20.04 -25.55
C GLU A 18 15.74 21.07 -26.54
N GLU A 19 15.99 20.65 -27.79
CA GLU A 19 16.43 21.57 -28.86
C GLU A 19 15.40 22.67 -29.11
N ALA A 20 14.11 22.36 -29.18
CA ALA A 20 13.06 23.37 -29.35
C ALA A 20 13.02 24.35 -28.18
N ASN A 21 13.27 23.89 -26.96
CA ASN A 21 13.35 24.75 -25.78
C ASN A 21 14.59 25.67 -25.82
N ASP A 22 15.73 25.16 -26.30
CA ASP A 22 16.97 25.94 -26.46
C ASP A 22 16.82 27.06 -27.50
N PHE A 23 16.03 26.82 -28.54
CA PHE A 23 15.64 27.85 -29.51
C PHE A 23 14.51 28.78 -29.00
N GLY A 24 13.92 28.52 -27.83
CA GLY A 24 12.85 29.32 -27.24
C GLY A 24 11.54 29.29 -28.02
N VAL A 25 11.29 28.26 -28.83
CA VAL A 25 10.07 28.11 -29.64
C VAL A 25 9.01 27.30 -28.89
N LYS A 26 7.73 27.58 -29.21
CA LYS A 26 6.58 26.97 -28.49
C LYS A 26 6.18 25.58 -29.00
N ALA A 27 6.76 25.14 -30.12
CA ALA A 27 6.42 23.84 -30.70
C ALA A 27 7.63 23.18 -31.34
N VAL A 28 7.69 21.87 -31.27
CA VAL A 28 8.73 21.03 -31.91
C VAL A 28 8.42 20.90 -33.39
N GLY A 29 9.30 21.43 -34.24
CA GLY A 29 9.21 21.28 -35.68
C GLY A 29 10.07 20.12 -36.19
N THR A 30 10.00 19.87 -37.51
CA THR A 30 10.81 18.88 -38.23
C THR A 30 12.30 19.15 -38.14
N GLU A 31 12.70 20.45 -38.09
CA GLU A 31 14.09 20.88 -37.87
C GLU A 31 14.66 20.46 -36.54
N HIS A 32 13.86 20.47 -35.46
CA HIS A 32 14.28 20.03 -34.13
C HIS A 32 14.42 18.51 -34.08
N LEU A 33 13.54 17.76 -34.79
CA LEU A 33 13.68 16.31 -34.91
C LEU A 33 14.98 15.95 -35.64
N LEU A 34 15.34 16.69 -36.69
CA LEU A 34 16.58 16.44 -37.43
C LEU A 34 17.82 16.83 -36.63
N LEU A 35 17.78 17.93 -35.87
CA LEU A 35 18.85 18.27 -34.92
C LEU A 35 19.07 17.19 -33.87
N ALA A 36 18.01 16.70 -33.27
CA ALA A 36 18.07 15.61 -32.30
C ALA A 36 18.70 14.34 -32.91
N MET A 37 18.37 14.01 -34.16
CA MET A 37 19.00 12.86 -34.85
C MET A 37 20.47 13.09 -35.10
N LEU A 38 20.89 14.30 -35.46
CA LEU A 38 22.27 14.65 -35.72
C LEU A 38 23.12 14.72 -34.43
N SER A 39 22.52 15.06 -33.29
CA SER A 39 23.21 15.08 -32.01
C SER A 39 23.63 13.68 -31.53
N MET A 40 22.94 12.64 -31.98
CA MET A 40 23.16 11.25 -31.59
C MET A 40 24.20 10.54 -32.47
N GLN A 41 25.48 10.79 -32.28
CA GLN A 41 26.60 10.34 -33.14
C GLN A 41 26.67 8.82 -33.41
N ASN A 42 26.12 8.02 -32.52
CA ASN A 42 26.19 6.55 -32.65
C ASN A 42 25.07 5.93 -33.47
N THR A 43 24.02 6.69 -33.84
CA THR A 43 22.87 6.20 -34.59
C THR A 43 23.19 6.01 -36.08
N ILE A 44 22.46 5.12 -36.74
CA ILE A 44 22.53 4.91 -38.17
C ILE A 44 22.08 6.17 -38.89
N SER A 45 21.03 6.79 -38.42
CA SER A 45 20.47 8.05 -38.97
C SER A 45 21.52 9.17 -39.00
N CYS A 46 22.25 9.38 -37.91
CA CYS A 46 23.33 10.39 -37.85
C CYS A 46 24.49 10.05 -38.79
N LYS A 47 24.93 8.79 -38.81
CA LYS A 47 26.02 8.35 -39.68
C LYS A 47 25.67 8.50 -41.16
N MET A 48 24.40 8.25 -41.52
CA MET A 48 23.89 8.43 -42.87
C MET A 48 23.92 9.93 -43.25
N LEU A 49 23.35 10.76 -42.45
CA LEU A 49 23.33 12.21 -42.66
C LEU A 49 24.76 12.79 -42.79
N ASN A 50 25.67 12.38 -41.89
CA ASN A 50 27.08 12.83 -41.93
C ASN A 50 27.79 12.38 -43.22
N ARG A 51 27.47 11.19 -43.75
CA ARG A 51 28.05 10.70 -45.02
C ARG A 51 27.67 11.58 -46.19
N HIS A 52 26.48 12.17 -46.17
CA HIS A 52 26.00 13.09 -47.17
C HIS A 52 26.34 14.56 -46.89
N GLY A 53 27.23 14.83 -45.93
CA GLY A 53 27.76 16.15 -45.59
C GLY A 53 26.84 16.97 -44.69
N VAL A 54 25.84 16.35 -44.06
CA VAL A 54 24.96 17.02 -43.08
C VAL A 54 25.53 16.81 -41.67
N TYR A 55 26.13 17.83 -41.10
CA TYR A 55 26.68 17.81 -39.73
C TYR A 55 25.83 18.65 -38.80
N TYR A 56 25.82 18.31 -37.54
CA TYR A 56 25.01 18.94 -36.50
C TYR A 56 25.25 20.46 -36.46
N ASP A 57 26.53 20.90 -36.43
CA ASP A 57 26.86 22.33 -36.29
C ASP A 57 26.44 23.17 -37.53
N ASP A 58 26.59 22.60 -38.73
CA ASP A 58 26.20 23.29 -39.99
C ASP A 58 24.69 23.39 -40.10
N PHE A 59 23.99 22.31 -39.75
CA PHE A 59 22.50 22.33 -39.77
C PHE A 59 21.95 23.24 -38.68
N ARG A 60 22.51 23.19 -37.47
CA ARG A 60 22.13 24.06 -36.37
C ARG A 60 22.29 25.54 -36.72
N LYS A 61 23.35 25.89 -37.40
CA LYS A 61 23.55 27.26 -37.91
C LYS A 61 22.47 27.68 -38.92
N SER A 62 22.09 26.76 -39.81
CA SER A 62 21.04 27.01 -40.79
C SER A 62 19.67 27.19 -40.13
N VAL A 63 19.41 26.52 -39.01
CA VAL A 63 18.20 26.68 -38.20
C VAL A 63 18.21 28.02 -37.46
N VAL A 64 19.35 28.43 -36.92
CA VAL A 64 19.51 29.78 -36.29
C VAL A 64 19.21 30.86 -37.31
N ASP A 65 19.86 30.81 -38.48
CA ASP A 65 19.65 31.78 -39.56
C ASP A 65 18.18 31.84 -40.04
N PHE A 66 17.48 30.69 -40.01
CA PHE A 66 16.07 30.62 -40.36
C PHE A 66 15.20 31.34 -39.32
N TYR A 67 15.42 31.07 -38.04
CA TYR A 67 14.64 31.71 -36.97
C TYR A 67 14.98 33.20 -36.80
N GLU A 68 16.22 33.62 -37.02
CA GLU A 68 16.59 35.02 -37.03
C GLU A 68 15.89 35.79 -38.15
N ALA A 69 15.70 35.18 -39.34
CA ALA A 69 14.99 35.78 -40.48
C ALA A 69 13.47 35.85 -40.27
N GLU A 70 12.87 34.88 -39.53
CA GLU A 70 11.43 34.92 -39.22
C GLU A 70 11.06 35.81 -38.02
N LEU A 71 12.00 36.10 -37.14
CA LEU A 71 11.77 36.80 -35.88
C LEU A 71 12.16 38.26 -35.86
N GLU A 72 12.43 38.89 -37.01
CA GLU A 72 12.58 40.38 -37.09
C GLU A 72 11.29 41.05 -36.61
N GLY A 73 11.15 41.19 -35.26
CA GLY A 73 10.08 42.00 -34.65
C GLY A 73 9.41 41.49 -33.39
N THR A 74 9.84 40.40 -32.76
CA THR A 74 9.23 39.95 -31.51
C THR A 74 10.25 39.65 -30.43
N ASP A 75 10.04 40.24 -29.24
CA ASP A 75 10.87 40.07 -28.04
C ASP A 75 11.00 38.63 -27.62
N PHE A 76 12.22 38.16 -27.45
CA PHE A 76 12.60 36.91 -26.86
C PHE A 76 12.22 36.88 -25.38
N TYR A 77 11.14 36.17 -25.02
CA TYR A 77 10.84 35.85 -23.63
C TYR A 77 11.53 34.54 -23.21
N ARG A 78 12.64 34.63 -22.48
CA ARG A 78 13.20 33.59 -21.66
C ARG A 78 12.32 33.43 -20.43
N ASN A 79 11.92 32.19 -20.18
CA ASN A 79 11.26 31.62 -19.02
C ASN A 79 9.75 31.39 -19.19
N VAL A 80 9.38 30.12 -19.38
CA VAL A 80 8.38 29.40 -18.56
C VAL A 80 8.35 27.94 -19.03
N LEU A 81 8.42 26.99 -18.12
CA LEU A 81 8.12 25.58 -18.31
C LEU A 81 6.68 25.42 -18.84
N MET A 82 6.52 25.46 -20.15
CA MET A 82 5.26 25.16 -20.81
C MET A 82 5.37 23.82 -21.55
N LYS A 83 4.30 23.07 -21.52
CA LYS A 83 4.13 21.87 -22.34
C LYS A 83 4.36 22.25 -23.81
N ILE A 84 5.46 21.77 -24.40
CA ILE A 84 5.82 22.07 -25.77
C ILE A 84 5.08 21.10 -26.67
N ASP A 85 4.20 21.60 -27.55
CA ASP A 85 3.46 20.79 -28.50
C ASP A 85 4.27 20.55 -29.79
N TYR A 86 3.84 19.65 -30.65
CA TYR A 86 4.46 19.41 -31.96
C TYR A 86 3.77 20.25 -33.04
N THR A 87 4.55 20.73 -34.04
CA THR A 87 3.98 21.33 -35.25
C THR A 87 3.24 20.28 -36.07
N ASN A 88 2.32 20.71 -36.95
CA ASN A 88 1.58 19.80 -37.85
C ASN A 88 2.52 18.97 -38.74
N GLY A 89 3.66 19.51 -39.18
CA GLY A 89 4.66 18.80 -39.92
C GLY A 89 5.36 17.69 -39.09
N ALA A 90 5.73 18.01 -37.83
CA ALA A 90 6.33 17.05 -36.95
C ALA A 90 5.34 15.94 -36.55
N VAL A 91 4.06 16.28 -36.33
CA VAL A 91 3.01 15.27 -36.06
C VAL A 91 2.88 14.29 -37.23
N ARG A 92 2.80 14.82 -38.50
CA ARG A 92 2.74 13.97 -39.68
C ARG A 92 3.98 13.08 -39.84
N THR A 93 5.16 13.64 -39.60
CA THR A 93 6.41 12.85 -39.57
C THR A 93 6.33 11.69 -38.59
N ILE A 94 5.82 11.95 -37.35
CA ILE A 94 5.66 10.93 -36.34
C ILE A 94 4.61 9.87 -36.75
N GLU A 95 3.47 10.29 -37.26
CA GLU A 95 2.40 9.40 -37.71
C GLU A 95 2.82 8.55 -38.91
N ASN A 96 3.44 9.18 -39.93
CA ASN A 96 3.89 8.48 -41.12
C ASN A 96 5.07 7.53 -40.84
N SER A 97 5.87 7.79 -39.82
CA SER A 97 6.95 6.86 -39.44
C SER A 97 6.42 5.47 -39.04
N GLN A 98 5.19 5.40 -38.54
CA GLN A 98 4.51 4.12 -38.27
C GLN A 98 4.22 3.37 -39.57
N ARG A 99 3.80 4.06 -40.62
CA ARG A 99 3.57 3.45 -41.91
C ARG A 99 4.84 2.84 -42.49
N TYR A 100 6.01 3.52 -42.36
CA TYR A 100 7.30 2.95 -42.77
C TYR A 100 7.69 1.74 -41.89
N ALA A 101 7.39 1.75 -40.63
CA ALA A 101 7.59 0.59 -39.78
C ALA A 101 6.70 -0.58 -40.22
N ASP A 102 5.44 -0.31 -40.56
CA ASP A 102 4.50 -1.33 -41.03
C ASP A 102 4.92 -1.89 -42.43
N ASP A 103 5.31 -1.00 -43.36
CA ASP A 103 5.77 -1.38 -44.72
C ASP A 103 7.06 -2.19 -44.65
N THR A 104 7.89 -1.95 -43.66
CA THR A 104 9.12 -2.70 -43.40
C THR A 104 8.93 -3.88 -42.46
N SER A 105 7.69 -4.21 -42.09
CA SER A 105 7.37 -5.27 -41.09
C SER A 105 8.15 -5.13 -39.77
N SER A 106 8.47 -3.92 -39.38
CA SER A 106 9.07 -3.60 -38.10
C SER A 106 7.99 -3.38 -37.05
N PHE A 107 8.13 -3.95 -35.86
CA PHE A 107 7.17 -3.85 -34.76
C PHE A 107 7.27 -2.54 -34.00
N VAL A 108 8.34 -1.80 -34.21
CA VAL A 108 8.64 -0.54 -33.53
C VAL A 108 9.18 0.46 -34.52
N VAL A 109 8.83 1.70 -34.34
CA VAL A 109 9.40 2.81 -35.09
C VAL A 109 10.81 3.03 -34.60
N THR A 110 11.79 2.95 -35.50
CA THR A 110 13.21 3.25 -35.22
C THR A 110 13.55 4.68 -35.68
N SER A 111 14.76 5.16 -35.33
CA SER A 111 15.25 6.45 -35.78
C SER A 111 15.33 6.55 -37.32
N GLU A 112 15.53 5.42 -37.99
CA GLU A 112 15.59 5.35 -39.46
C GLU A 112 14.19 5.54 -40.08
N HIS A 113 13.15 4.96 -39.49
CA HIS A 113 11.77 5.19 -39.94
C HIS A 113 11.33 6.63 -39.72
N LEU A 114 11.73 7.24 -38.60
CA LEU A 114 11.51 8.67 -38.34
C LEU A 114 12.24 9.54 -39.34
N LEU A 115 13.49 9.20 -39.69
CA LEU A 115 14.27 9.94 -40.67
C LEU A 115 13.67 9.82 -42.07
N LEU A 116 13.24 8.61 -42.49
CA LEU A 116 12.55 8.43 -43.78
C LEU A 116 11.29 9.28 -43.86
N SER A 117 10.45 9.22 -42.85
CA SER A 117 9.22 10.00 -42.80
C SER A 117 9.49 11.51 -42.77
N LEU A 118 10.57 11.96 -42.12
CA LEU A 118 10.97 13.35 -42.05
C LEU A 118 11.45 13.87 -43.43
N LEU A 119 12.21 13.05 -44.16
CA LEU A 119 12.76 13.41 -45.48
C LEU A 119 11.69 13.41 -46.59
N GLU A 120 10.60 12.64 -46.44
CA GLU A 120 9.45 12.68 -47.36
C GLU A 120 8.51 13.87 -47.11
N GLU A 121 8.59 14.55 -45.96
CA GLU A 121 7.75 15.73 -45.72
C GLU A 121 8.35 16.94 -46.45
N GLU A 122 8.13 17.00 -47.74
CA GLU A 122 8.66 18.07 -48.65
C GLU A 122 8.35 19.50 -48.16
N THR A 123 7.26 19.65 -47.42
CA THR A 123 6.83 20.97 -46.86
C THR A 123 7.50 21.27 -45.52
N GLY A 124 8.23 20.30 -44.93
CA GLY A 124 8.89 20.40 -43.64
C GLY A 124 10.07 21.38 -43.67
N THR A 125 10.24 22.16 -42.61
CA THR A 125 11.36 23.11 -42.44
C THR A 125 12.70 22.41 -42.57
N ALA A 126 12.83 21.18 -42.04
CA ALA A 126 14.06 20.42 -42.15
C ALA A 126 14.49 20.15 -43.61
N VAL A 127 13.56 19.67 -44.42
CA VAL A 127 13.85 19.35 -45.84
C VAL A 127 14.21 20.61 -46.62
N ARG A 128 13.50 21.71 -46.40
CA ARG A 128 13.82 23.01 -47.03
C ARG A 128 15.22 23.49 -46.64
N LEU A 129 15.60 23.38 -45.38
CA LEU A 129 16.94 23.78 -44.95
C LEU A 129 18.04 22.88 -45.53
N LEU A 130 17.78 21.57 -45.66
CA LEU A 130 18.70 20.65 -46.30
C LEU A 130 18.92 20.95 -47.76
N THR A 131 17.83 21.21 -48.51
CA THR A 131 17.89 21.45 -49.96
C THR A 131 18.36 22.89 -50.31
N ASP A 132 17.73 23.89 -49.67
CA ASP A 132 17.94 25.31 -50.07
C ASP A 132 19.22 25.91 -49.45
N LYS A 133 19.59 25.53 -48.25
CA LYS A 133 20.73 26.07 -47.53
C LYS A 133 21.97 25.20 -47.63
N LEU A 134 21.84 23.88 -47.49
CA LEU A 134 22.97 22.96 -47.51
C LEU A 134 23.18 22.32 -48.89
N GLY A 135 22.28 22.47 -49.85
CA GLY A 135 22.40 21.92 -51.22
C GLY A 135 22.42 20.38 -51.24
N VAL A 136 21.82 19.72 -50.25
CA VAL A 136 21.83 18.27 -50.15
C VAL A 136 20.72 17.67 -50.99
N ASN A 137 21.06 16.63 -51.74
CA ASN A 137 20.07 15.88 -52.50
C ASN A 137 19.38 14.86 -51.60
N VAL A 138 18.16 15.18 -51.15
CA VAL A 138 17.38 14.38 -50.23
C VAL A 138 16.99 13.01 -50.79
N ASP A 139 16.68 12.93 -52.11
CA ASP A 139 16.27 11.66 -52.78
C ASP A 139 17.33 10.58 -52.66
N VAL A 140 18.61 10.96 -52.80
CA VAL A 140 19.74 10.01 -52.68
C VAL A 140 19.83 9.43 -51.27
N ILE A 141 19.56 10.28 -50.26
CA ILE A 141 19.55 9.81 -48.85
C ILE A 141 18.36 8.87 -48.61
N VAL A 142 17.21 9.16 -49.14
CA VAL A 142 16.01 8.36 -49.00
C VAL A 142 16.23 6.99 -49.69
N ASP A 143 16.77 6.97 -50.90
CA ASP A 143 17.05 5.69 -51.60
C ASP A 143 18.08 4.82 -50.87
N GLU A 144 19.16 5.44 -50.38
CA GLU A 144 20.19 4.70 -49.62
C GLU A 144 19.63 4.21 -48.27
N LEU A 145 18.77 4.99 -47.62
CA LEU A 145 18.15 4.62 -46.37
C LEU A 145 17.14 3.50 -46.54
N LEU A 146 16.32 3.54 -47.61
CA LEU A 146 15.38 2.49 -47.98
C LEU A 146 16.11 1.16 -48.30
N ASP A 147 17.23 1.25 -48.98
CA ASP A 147 18.05 0.05 -49.26
C ASP A 147 18.68 -0.52 -47.99
N LEU A 148 19.10 0.32 -47.04
CA LEU A 148 19.67 -0.09 -45.79
C LEU A 148 18.61 -0.71 -44.89
N VAL A 149 17.44 -0.12 -44.81
CA VAL A 149 16.30 -0.64 -44.06
C VAL A 149 15.84 -1.96 -44.65
N LYS A 150 15.77 -2.08 -45.99
CA LYS A 150 15.45 -3.35 -46.68
C LYS A 150 16.51 -4.42 -46.49
N LYS A 151 17.81 -4.09 -46.46
CA LYS A 151 18.88 -5.03 -46.14
C LYS A 151 18.87 -5.51 -44.69
N ASN A 152 18.60 -4.63 -43.74
CA ASN A 152 18.35 -5.02 -42.37
C ASN A 152 17.12 -5.91 -42.24
N LEU A 153 16.08 -5.68 -43.03
CA LEU A 153 14.91 -6.55 -43.15
C LEU A 153 15.25 -7.95 -43.62
N ALA A 154 16.17 -8.10 -44.55
CA ALA A 154 16.57 -9.45 -45.02
C ALA A 154 17.32 -10.23 -43.93
N LEU A 155 17.99 -9.56 -42.98
CA LEU A 155 18.52 -10.17 -41.78
C LEU A 155 17.42 -10.42 -40.73
N VAL A 156 16.54 -9.44 -40.55
CA VAL A 156 15.37 -9.48 -39.63
C VAL A 156 14.31 -10.45 -40.19
N SER A 157 14.09 -10.54 -41.50
CA SER A 157 13.15 -11.51 -42.09
C SER A 157 13.64 -12.96 -41.96
N LYS A 158 14.95 -13.21 -41.99
CA LYS A 158 15.48 -14.53 -41.62
C LYS A 158 15.26 -14.85 -40.14
N LEU A 159 15.40 -13.85 -39.28
CA LEU A 159 15.03 -13.95 -37.86
C LEU A 159 13.51 -14.01 -37.70
N TYR A 160 12.75 -13.25 -38.50
CA TYR A 160 11.29 -13.21 -38.50
C TYR A 160 10.65 -14.45 -39.12
N GLU A 161 11.26 -15.07 -40.12
CA GLU A 161 10.89 -16.43 -40.52
C GLU A 161 11.16 -17.44 -39.39
N GLY A 162 12.18 -17.21 -38.59
CA GLY A 162 12.35 -17.88 -37.33
C GLY A 162 11.17 -17.61 -36.37
N PHE A 163 10.80 -16.37 -36.17
CA PHE A 163 9.65 -15.98 -35.33
C PHE A 163 8.29 -16.40 -35.92
N LYS A 164 8.08 -16.28 -37.22
CA LYS A 164 6.86 -16.75 -37.90
C LYS A 164 6.76 -18.27 -37.91
N LYS A 165 7.88 -18.96 -37.95
CA LYS A 165 7.95 -20.41 -37.66
C LYS A 165 7.59 -20.71 -36.21
N ILE A 166 7.83 -19.79 -35.29
CA ILE A 166 7.52 -19.89 -33.85
C ILE A 166 6.05 -19.52 -33.55
N SER A 167 5.46 -18.53 -34.23
CA SER A 167 4.11 -18.05 -33.99
C SER A 167 3.02 -18.59 -34.89
N GLY A 168 3.33 -19.22 -36.01
CA GLY A 168 2.36 -19.59 -37.05
C GLY A 168 2.53 -20.87 -37.80
N SER A 169 3.46 -21.76 -37.49
CA SER A 169 3.52 -23.07 -38.13
C SER A 169 3.40 -24.20 -37.12
N ASP A 170 2.48 -25.12 -37.44
CA ASP A 170 2.13 -26.35 -36.71
C ASP A 170 3.30 -27.29 -36.33
N ASN A 171 4.52 -27.03 -36.77
CA ASN A 171 5.67 -27.89 -36.50
C ASN A 171 6.50 -27.53 -35.25
N SER A 172 6.49 -26.30 -34.74
CA SER A 172 7.19 -25.96 -33.50
C SER A 172 6.31 -26.23 -32.28
N SER A 173 5.00 -26.05 -32.41
CA SER A 173 4.03 -26.42 -31.36
C SER A 173 3.97 -27.95 -31.16
N ALA A 174 4.39 -28.74 -32.14
CA ALA A 174 4.46 -30.20 -32.01
C ALA A 174 5.63 -30.66 -31.11
N LYS A 175 6.73 -29.89 -31.02
CA LYS A 175 7.91 -30.23 -30.22
C LYS A 175 7.81 -29.81 -28.74
N THR A 176 6.95 -28.87 -28.40
CA THR A 176 6.80 -28.31 -27.03
C THR A 176 5.36 -28.39 -26.52
N LYS A 177 4.68 -29.51 -26.76
CA LYS A 177 3.25 -29.71 -26.44
C LYS A 177 2.99 -29.62 -24.95
N THR A 178 3.79 -30.31 -24.14
CA THR A 178 3.64 -30.39 -22.71
C THR A 178 3.94 -29.02 -22.10
N LEU A 179 5.02 -28.40 -22.51
CA LEU A 179 5.42 -27.07 -22.05
C LEU A 179 4.34 -26.00 -22.36
N ASN A 180 3.86 -25.95 -23.61
CA ASN A 180 2.83 -24.97 -24.00
C ASN A 180 1.48 -25.15 -23.28
N SER A 181 1.19 -26.35 -22.77
CA SER A 181 -0.03 -26.62 -22.01
C SER A 181 0.09 -26.26 -20.52
N LEU A 182 1.32 -26.22 -19.99
CA LEU A 182 1.60 -26.06 -18.55
C LEU A 182 2.36 -24.77 -18.22
N ALA A 183 2.88 -24.06 -19.24
CA ALA A 183 3.64 -22.83 -19.08
C ALA A 183 3.06 -21.70 -19.92
N LYS A 184 3.14 -20.48 -19.41
CA LYS A 184 2.70 -19.25 -20.07
C LYS A 184 3.86 -18.62 -20.83
N ASP A 185 3.66 -18.25 -22.10
CA ASP A 185 4.68 -17.61 -22.94
C ASP A 185 4.61 -16.08 -22.78
N LEU A 186 5.52 -15.49 -21.98
CA LEU A 186 5.60 -14.04 -21.79
C LEU A 186 6.01 -13.29 -23.06
N THR A 187 6.85 -13.91 -23.89
CA THR A 187 7.30 -13.30 -25.15
C THR A 187 6.13 -13.14 -26.13
N LYS A 188 5.24 -14.13 -26.15
CA LYS A 188 3.99 -14.06 -26.92
C LYS A 188 3.03 -13.03 -26.36
N ASP A 189 2.91 -12.93 -25.04
CA ASP A 189 2.07 -11.91 -24.41
C ASP A 189 2.64 -10.50 -24.61
N ALA A 190 3.96 -10.32 -24.55
CA ALA A 190 4.64 -9.08 -24.92
C ALA A 190 4.35 -8.68 -26.37
N PHE A 191 4.45 -9.64 -27.30
CA PHE A 191 4.12 -9.44 -28.70
C PHE A 191 2.68 -8.96 -28.93
N ASN A 192 1.74 -9.52 -28.17
CA ASN A 192 0.32 -9.18 -28.24
C ASN A 192 -0.07 -7.95 -27.41
N ASN A 193 0.86 -7.20 -26.84
CA ASN A 193 0.62 -6.04 -25.97
C ASN A 193 -0.22 -6.34 -24.71
N LYS A 194 -0.10 -7.55 -24.19
CA LYS A 194 -0.86 -7.97 -23.00
C LYS A 194 -0.11 -7.73 -21.69
N LEU A 195 1.20 -7.49 -21.75
CA LEU A 195 2.02 -7.23 -20.58
C LEU A 195 1.87 -5.79 -20.10
N ASP A 196 2.14 -5.59 -18.83
CA ASP A 196 2.21 -4.27 -18.25
C ASP A 196 3.54 -3.58 -18.57
N PRO A 197 3.58 -2.26 -18.77
CA PRO A 197 4.82 -1.56 -19.03
C PRO A 197 5.73 -1.64 -17.80
N VAL A 198 6.96 -2.07 -17.99
CA VAL A 198 7.94 -2.19 -16.91
C VAL A 198 8.79 -0.93 -16.83
N LEU A 199 8.63 -0.19 -15.75
CA LEU A 199 9.31 1.08 -15.51
C LEU A 199 10.23 0.99 -14.28
N ALA A 200 11.28 1.82 -14.25
CA ALA A 200 12.20 1.96 -13.13
C ALA A 200 12.93 0.66 -12.70
N ARG A 201 13.10 -0.32 -13.64
CA ARG A 201 13.78 -1.60 -13.41
C ARG A 201 14.91 -1.89 -14.42
N ASP A 202 15.38 -0.87 -15.10
CA ASP A 202 16.40 -1.02 -16.14
C ASP A 202 17.72 -1.63 -15.65
N LYS A 203 18.12 -1.33 -14.42
CA LYS A 203 19.34 -1.86 -13.81
C LYS A 203 19.27 -3.38 -13.60
N GLU A 204 18.16 -3.84 -13.05
CA GLU A 204 17.92 -5.26 -12.76
C GLU A 204 17.76 -6.05 -14.06
N ILE A 205 17.02 -5.52 -15.04
CA ILE A 205 16.86 -6.16 -16.35
C ILE A 205 18.20 -6.25 -17.08
N THR A 206 18.97 -5.15 -17.10
CA THR A 206 20.30 -5.16 -17.72
C THR A 206 21.22 -6.16 -17.04
N ARG A 207 21.20 -6.22 -15.71
CA ARG A 207 21.98 -7.20 -14.94
C ARG A 207 21.55 -8.64 -15.24
N MET A 208 20.27 -8.88 -15.40
CA MET A 208 19.74 -10.18 -15.79
C MET A 208 20.22 -10.59 -17.19
N ILE A 209 20.19 -9.68 -18.16
CA ILE A 209 20.71 -9.88 -19.51
C ILE A 209 22.21 -10.21 -19.47
N GLU A 210 22.99 -9.48 -18.68
CA GLU A 210 24.43 -9.76 -18.51
C GLU A 210 24.68 -11.18 -17.98
N ILE A 211 23.92 -11.61 -16.97
CA ILE A 211 24.05 -12.94 -16.38
C ILE A 211 23.66 -14.03 -17.38
N LEU A 212 22.56 -13.86 -18.10
CA LEU A 212 22.13 -14.82 -19.14
C LEU A 212 23.16 -14.99 -20.26
N ASN A 213 24.00 -13.98 -20.50
CA ASN A 213 25.08 -14.02 -21.50
C ASN A 213 26.39 -14.66 -21.00
N ARG A 214 26.48 -15.02 -19.72
CA ARG A 214 27.70 -15.61 -19.15
C ARG A 214 27.87 -17.06 -19.65
N ARG A 215 29.10 -17.50 -19.74
CA ARG A 215 29.44 -18.90 -20.04
C ARG A 215 29.13 -19.87 -18.91
N THR A 216 29.25 -19.38 -17.65
CA THR A 216 29.01 -20.13 -16.42
C THR A 216 28.21 -19.25 -15.47
N LYS A 217 27.44 -19.84 -14.57
CA LYS A 217 26.52 -19.13 -13.68
C LYS A 217 25.57 -18.21 -14.48
N ASN A 218 24.99 -18.74 -15.55
CA ASN A 218 24.15 -18.04 -16.49
C ASN A 218 22.65 -18.12 -16.14
N ASN A 219 22.33 -18.55 -14.93
CA ASN A 219 20.96 -18.56 -14.42
C ASN A 219 20.82 -17.46 -13.35
N PRO A 220 20.12 -16.37 -13.63
CA PRO A 220 19.83 -15.35 -12.62
C PRO A 220 18.76 -15.85 -11.64
N VAL A 221 18.88 -15.46 -10.38
CA VAL A 221 17.83 -15.59 -9.38
C VAL A 221 17.52 -14.22 -8.77
N LEU A 222 16.28 -13.80 -8.91
CA LEU A 222 15.76 -12.54 -8.36
C LEU A 222 15.40 -12.76 -6.89
N ILE A 223 16.04 -12.00 -6.01
CA ILE A 223 15.87 -12.12 -4.57
C ILE A 223 15.31 -10.81 -4.04
N GLY A 224 14.16 -10.86 -3.38
CA GLY A 224 13.53 -9.67 -2.80
C GLY A 224 12.25 -10.02 -2.08
N GLU A 225 11.75 -9.08 -1.31
CA GLU A 225 10.52 -9.25 -0.56
C GLU A 225 9.29 -9.45 -1.50
N PRO A 226 8.20 -10.02 -1.01
CA PRO A 226 6.95 -10.11 -1.78
C PRO A 226 6.47 -8.71 -2.20
N GLY A 227 5.93 -8.58 -3.42
CA GLY A 227 5.36 -7.32 -3.90
C GLY A 227 6.36 -6.29 -4.46
N VAL A 228 7.69 -6.56 -4.46
CA VAL A 228 8.68 -5.62 -5.03
C VAL A 228 8.74 -5.63 -6.56
N GLY A 229 7.98 -6.48 -7.23
CA GLY A 229 7.92 -6.53 -8.71
C GLY A 229 8.96 -7.45 -9.36
N LYS A 230 9.31 -8.58 -8.73
CA LYS A 230 10.24 -9.59 -9.30
C LYS A 230 9.76 -10.13 -10.65
N THR A 231 8.49 -10.47 -10.76
CA THR A 231 7.88 -10.98 -11.99
C THR A 231 7.88 -9.94 -13.12
N ALA A 232 7.61 -8.67 -12.78
CA ALA A 232 7.65 -7.57 -13.73
C ALA A 232 9.04 -7.40 -14.41
N ILE A 233 10.14 -7.66 -13.68
CA ILE A 233 11.50 -7.62 -14.26
C ILE A 233 11.65 -8.66 -15.36
N VAL A 234 11.05 -9.83 -15.22
CA VAL A 234 11.09 -10.89 -16.24
C VAL A 234 10.18 -10.55 -17.43
N GLU A 235 9.04 -9.93 -17.17
CA GLU A 235 8.16 -9.37 -18.19
C GLU A 235 8.89 -8.29 -19.01
N GLY A 236 9.65 -7.40 -18.33
CA GLY A 236 10.51 -6.43 -18.99
C GLY A 236 11.62 -7.04 -19.86
N LEU A 237 12.18 -8.20 -19.45
CA LEU A 237 13.08 -8.94 -20.32
C LEU A 237 12.37 -9.45 -21.58
N ALA A 238 11.15 -10.01 -21.44
CA ALA A 238 10.37 -10.48 -22.58
C ALA A 238 10.04 -9.33 -23.54
N GLU A 239 9.71 -8.15 -23.01
CA GLU A 239 9.47 -6.94 -23.79
C GLU A 239 10.73 -6.49 -24.53
N ARG A 240 11.91 -6.50 -23.88
CA ARG A 240 13.19 -6.18 -24.54
C ARG A 240 13.59 -7.20 -25.60
N ILE A 241 13.26 -8.48 -25.44
CA ILE A 241 13.49 -9.49 -26.48
C ILE A 241 12.62 -9.19 -27.71
N VAL A 242 11.35 -8.87 -27.51
CA VAL A 242 10.42 -8.53 -28.59
C VAL A 242 10.81 -7.23 -29.29
N SER A 243 11.20 -6.20 -28.52
CA SER A 243 11.69 -4.92 -29.06
C SER A 243 13.11 -4.98 -29.63
N GLN A 244 13.74 -6.14 -29.62
CA GLN A 244 15.10 -6.39 -30.13
C GLN A 244 16.19 -5.60 -29.38
N ASN A 245 15.92 -5.13 -28.17
CA ASN A 245 16.87 -4.41 -27.34
C ASN A 245 17.64 -5.36 -26.41
N VAL A 246 18.18 -6.44 -26.99
CA VAL A 246 18.98 -7.46 -26.31
C VAL A 246 20.14 -7.92 -27.21
N PRO A 247 21.24 -8.47 -26.64
CA PRO A 247 22.32 -9.05 -27.42
C PRO A 247 21.86 -10.17 -28.35
N SER A 248 22.60 -10.36 -29.43
CA SER A 248 22.25 -11.28 -30.54
C SER A 248 21.95 -12.73 -30.11
N ASN A 249 22.55 -13.21 -29.04
CA ASN A 249 22.34 -14.57 -28.52
C ASN A 249 21.02 -14.73 -27.73
N LEU A 250 20.38 -13.63 -27.35
CA LEU A 250 19.05 -13.63 -26.73
C LEU A 250 17.93 -13.29 -27.72
N LEU A 251 18.29 -12.83 -28.93
CA LEU A 251 17.30 -12.56 -29.96
C LEU A 251 16.60 -13.88 -30.37
N GLY A 252 15.28 -13.83 -30.44
CA GLY A 252 14.46 -14.99 -30.83
C GLY A 252 14.24 -16.03 -29.71
N LYS A 253 14.74 -15.80 -28.50
CA LYS A 253 14.43 -16.67 -27.38
C LYS A 253 13.04 -16.38 -26.81
N ARG A 254 12.39 -17.44 -26.32
CA ARG A 254 11.08 -17.37 -25.65
C ARG A 254 11.25 -17.45 -24.14
N VAL A 255 10.56 -16.61 -23.41
CA VAL A 255 10.50 -16.65 -21.94
C VAL A 255 9.22 -17.35 -21.54
N MET A 256 9.35 -18.54 -20.94
CA MET A 256 8.22 -19.38 -20.54
C MET A 256 8.12 -19.41 -19.02
N VAL A 257 6.97 -19.01 -18.49
CA VAL A 257 6.67 -19.05 -17.04
C VAL A 257 6.11 -20.42 -16.69
N LEU A 258 6.79 -21.12 -15.81
CA LEU A 258 6.30 -22.38 -15.26
C LEU A 258 5.60 -22.12 -13.93
N ASP A 259 4.30 -22.41 -13.90
CA ASP A 259 3.50 -22.36 -12.67
C ASP A 259 3.47 -23.73 -11.98
N MET A 260 3.94 -23.76 -10.76
CA MET A 260 3.98 -24.97 -9.95
C MET A 260 2.61 -25.50 -9.59
N GLY A 261 1.62 -24.61 -9.40
CA GLY A 261 0.24 -25.01 -9.14
C GLY A 261 -0.33 -25.82 -10.30
N THR A 262 -0.12 -25.35 -11.53
CA THR A 262 -0.57 -26.03 -12.75
C THR A 262 0.15 -27.37 -12.96
N LEU A 263 1.43 -27.46 -12.59
CA LEU A 263 2.23 -28.68 -12.71
C LEU A 263 1.75 -29.79 -11.77
N LEU A 264 1.31 -29.42 -10.56
CA LEU A 264 0.78 -30.33 -9.55
C LEU A 264 -0.70 -30.65 -9.77
N ALA A 265 -1.44 -29.79 -10.45
CA ALA A 265 -2.86 -29.97 -10.68
C ALA A 265 -3.14 -31.27 -11.47
N GLY A 266 -4.02 -32.10 -10.91
CA GLY A 266 -4.44 -33.37 -11.52
C GLY A 266 -3.44 -34.51 -11.43
N THR A 267 -2.29 -34.37 -10.75
CA THR A 267 -1.40 -35.49 -10.44
C THR A 267 -1.86 -36.18 -9.19
N LYS A 268 -2.22 -37.47 -9.31
CA LYS A 268 -2.60 -38.33 -8.17
C LYS A 268 -1.38 -39.03 -7.54
N TYR A 269 -0.32 -39.21 -8.30
CA TYR A 269 0.87 -39.93 -7.91
C TYR A 269 2.14 -39.10 -8.16
N ARG A 270 3.12 -39.24 -7.27
CA ARG A 270 4.44 -38.60 -7.37
C ARG A 270 5.13 -38.81 -8.73
N GLY A 271 5.02 -40.01 -9.29
CA GLY A 271 5.62 -40.37 -10.56
C GLY A 271 5.12 -39.55 -11.76
N GLU A 272 3.85 -39.13 -11.75
CA GLU A 272 3.26 -38.30 -12.80
C GLU A 272 3.85 -36.91 -12.87
N PHE A 273 4.11 -36.31 -11.70
CA PHE A 273 4.77 -35.01 -11.57
C PHE A 273 6.21 -35.06 -12.08
N GLU A 274 6.97 -36.10 -11.63
CA GLU A 274 8.35 -36.30 -12.05
C GLU A 274 8.45 -36.54 -13.59
N GLU A 275 7.52 -37.27 -14.15
CA GLU A 275 7.45 -37.52 -15.58
C GLU A 275 7.12 -36.25 -16.37
N ARG A 276 6.14 -35.46 -15.94
CA ARG A 276 5.82 -34.17 -16.55
C ARG A 276 7.01 -33.23 -16.57
N LEU A 277 7.72 -33.11 -15.43
CA LEU A 277 8.88 -32.22 -15.29
C LEU A 277 10.04 -32.70 -16.19
N LYS A 278 10.29 -34.02 -16.32
CA LYS A 278 11.28 -34.58 -17.21
C LYS A 278 10.94 -34.32 -18.68
N ASN A 279 9.66 -34.46 -19.04
CA ASN A 279 9.20 -34.18 -20.41
C ASN A 279 9.39 -32.69 -20.76
N ILE A 280 9.05 -31.76 -19.83
CA ILE A 280 9.29 -30.32 -20.01
C ILE A 280 10.78 -30.04 -20.23
N ILE A 281 11.65 -30.60 -19.40
CA ILE A 281 13.10 -30.40 -19.53
C ILE A 281 13.60 -30.90 -20.88
N SER A 282 13.18 -32.09 -21.33
CA SER A 282 13.54 -32.63 -22.63
C SER A 282 13.02 -31.76 -23.79
N GLU A 283 11.78 -31.27 -23.70
CA GLU A 283 11.24 -30.33 -24.67
C GLU A 283 12.03 -29.01 -24.76
N ILE A 284 12.49 -28.48 -23.61
CA ILE A 284 13.33 -27.25 -23.54
C ILE A 284 14.72 -27.52 -24.16
N GLU A 285 15.34 -28.65 -23.86
CA GLU A 285 16.62 -29.07 -24.42
C GLU A 285 16.54 -29.19 -25.94
N ASP A 286 15.50 -29.85 -26.43
CA ASP A 286 15.29 -30.07 -27.87
C ASP A 286 14.95 -28.78 -28.63
N ALA A 287 14.31 -27.81 -27.96
CA ALA A 287 13.96 -26.53 -28.54
C ALA A 287 15.15 -25.57 -28.60
N GLY A 288 15.96 -25.50 -27.54
CA GLY A 288 17.19 -24.69 -27.45
C GLY A 288 16.98 -23.14 -27.40
N ASP A 289 15.77 -22.67 -27.64
CA ASP A 289 15.38 -21.25 -27.73
C ASP A 289 14.58 -20.78 -26.54
N ILE A 290 14.48 -21.57 -25.47
CA ILE A 290 13.62 -21.31 -24.32
C ILE A 290 14.43 -20.86 -23.11
N ILE A 291 13.97 -19.81 -22.44
CA ILE A 291 14.38 -19.39 -21.11
C ILE A 291 13.22 -19.69 -20.16
N LEU A 292 13.46 -20.58 -19.21
CA LEU A 292 12.45 -20.97 -18.24
C LEU A 292 12.41 -20.00 -17.07
N PHE A 293 11.29 -19.39 -16.78
CA PHE A 293 11.08 -18.61 -15.56
C PHE A 293 10.28 -19.41 -14.55
N ILE A 294 10.79 -19.48 -13.35
CA ILE A 294 10.14 -20.17 -12.21
C ILE A 294 9.98 -19.17 -11.08
N ASP A 295 8.74 -18.78 -10.85
CA ASP A 295 8.43 -18.00 -9.64
C ASP A 295 8.40 -18.92 -8.43
N GLU A 296 8.72 -18.38 -7.27
CA GLU A 296 8.87 -19.13 -6.02
C GLU A 296 9.72 -20.43 -6.20
N ILE A 297 10.87 -20.31 -6.89
CA ILE A 297 11.73 -21.45 -7.23
C ILE A 297 12.12 -22.31 -6.02
N HIS A 298 12.05 -21.76 -4.82
CA HIS A 298 12.29 -22.48 -3.57
C HIS A 298 11.29 -23.62 -3.33
N THR A 299 10.06 -23.50 -3.90
CA THR A 299 9.04 -24.57 -3.78
C THR A 299 9.47 -25.86 -4.48
N ILE A 300 10.23 -25.73 -5.58
CA ILE A 300 10.80 -26.88 -6.30
C ILE A 300 11.99 -27.47 -5.57
N ILE A 301 12.80 -26.61 -4.91
CA ILE A 301 14.05 -26.99 -4.28
C ILE A 301 13.81 -27.51 -2.87
N GLY A 302 12.84 -26.93 -2.16
CA GLY A 302 12.51 -27.23 -0.75
C GLY A 302 11.55 -28.39 -0.53
N ALA A 303 10.92 -28.87 -1.57
CA ALA A 303 9.91 -29.93 -1.50
C ALA A 303 10.44 -31.29 -1.00
N GLY A 304 11.74 -31.43 -0.69
CA GLY A 304 12.39 -32.68 -0.22
C GLY A 304 12.42 -32.92 1.30
N GLY A 305 11.88 -32.02 2.12
CA GLY A 305 12.06 -32.05 3.59
C GLY A 305 11.00 -32.79 4.40
N SER A 306 9.84 -33.10 3.84
CA SER A 306 8.81 -33.93 4.50
C SER A 306 8.68 -35.28 3.81
N GLU A 307 8.60 -36.36 4.61
CA GLU A 307 8.36 -37.71 4.09
C GLU A 307 7.14 -37.73 3.15
N GLY A 308 7.41 -37.77 1.82
CA GLY A 308 6.37 -37.84 0.79
C GLY A 308 6.32 -36.71 -0.22
N SER A 309 7.12 -35.62 -0.10
CA SER A 309 7.13 -34.54 -1.08
C SER A 309 8.02 -34.87 -2.29
N ALA A 310 7.58 -34.41 -3.48
CA ALA A 310 8.26 -34.66 -4.75
C ALA A 310 9.62 -33.92 -4.80
N ASP A 311 10.70 -34.67 -4.94
CA ASP A 311 12.05 -34.08 -5.01
C ASP A 311 12.38 -33.62 -6.45
N ALA A 312 11.73 -32.55 -6.88
CA ALA A 312 11.92 -31.94 -8.19
C ALA A 312 13.35 -31.41 -8.39
N SER A 313 14.05 -31.14 -7.26
CA SER A 313 15.42 -30.63 -7.32
C SER A 313 16.39 -31.67 -7.89
N ASN A 314 16.17 -32.94 -7.68
CA ASN A 314 16.98 -34.02 -8.25
C ASN A 314 16.84 -34.16 -9.77
N ILE A 315 15.76 -33.66 -10.35
CA ILE A 315 15.51 -33.66 -11.79
C ILE A 315 16.09 -32.40 -12.44
N LEU A 316 15.92 -31.23 -11.82
CA LEU A 316 16.42 -29.95 -12.33
C LEU A 316 17.93 -29.78 -12.18
N LYS A 317 18.52 -30.23 -11.06
CA LYS A 317 19.96 -30.12 -10.79
C LYS A 317 20.86 -30.67 -11.92
N PRO A 318 20.62 -31.86 -12.50
CA PRO A 318 21.42 -32.34 -13.61
C PRO A 318 21.31 -31.48 -14.88
N ALA A 319 20.12 -31.06 -15.25
CA ALA A 319 19.86 -30.21 -16.41
C ALA A 319 20.53 -28.81 -16.27
N LEU A 320 20.38 -28.17 -15.12
CA LEU A 320 21.08 -26.92 -14.80
C LEU A 320 22.59 -27.09 -14.70
N SER A 321 23.07 -28.22 -14.14
CA SER A 321 24.50 -28.46 -13.97
C SER A 321 25.24 -28.70 -15.29
N ARG A 322 24.58 -29.27 -16.28
CA ARG A 322 25.12 -29.49 -17.62
C ARG A 322 24.99 -28.25 -18.51
N GLY A 323 24.25 -27.21 -18.08
CA GLY A 323 23.98 -26.03 -18.91
C GLY A 323 23.01 -26.28 -20.06
N LEU A 324 22.21 -27.32 -19.95
CA LEU A 324 21.26 -27.74 -20.99
C LEU A 324 20.05 -26.79 -21.07
N ILE A 325 19.70 -26.18 -19.94
CA ILE A 325 18.61 -25.23 -19.84
C ILE A 325 19.07 -23.91 -19.24
N GLN A 326 18.49 -22.81 -19.69
CA GLN A 326 18.58 -21.52 -19.05
C GLN A 326 17.36 -21.27 -18.19
N CYS A 327 17.59 -20.90 -16.94
CA CYS A 327 16.50 -20.68 -15.97
C CYS A 327 16.68 -19.34 -15.25
N ILE A 328 15.58 -18.64 -15.08
CA ILE A 328 15.45 -17.48 -14.22
C ILE A 328 14.62 -17.92 -13.03
N GLY A 329 15.10 -17.70 -11.81
CA GLY A 329 14.33 -17.97 -10.58
C GLY A 329 13.90 -16.68 -9.89
N ALA A 330 12.81 -16.72 -9.18
CA ALA A 330 12.45 -15.67 -8.22
C ALA A 330 12.17 -16.30 -6.86
N THR A 331 12.60 -15.63 -5.78
CA THR A 331 12.42 -16.11 -4.40
C THR A 331 12.55 -14.96 -3.41
N THR A 332 12.23 -15.22 -2.15
CA THR A 332 12.45 -14.28 -1.04
C THR A 332 13.88 -14.39 -0.50
N THR A 333 14.30 -13.40 0.29
CA THR A 333 15.63 -13.39 0.91
C THR A 333 15.82 -14.54 1.90
N GLU A 334 14.78 -14.83 2.70
CA GLU A 334 14.82 -15.91 3.68
C GLU A 334 14.92 -17.28 3.04
N GLU A 335 14.12 -17.52 2.01
CA GLU A 335 14.07 -18.78 1.27
C GLU A 335 15.33 -19.04 0.46
N TYR A 336 15.93 -17.97 -0.10
CA TYR A 336 17.22 -18.07 -0.76
C TYR A 336 18.30 -18.59 0.19
N ARG A 337 18.40 -18.02 1.40
CA ARG A 337 19.32 -18.47 2.43
C ARG A 337 19.05 -19.90 2.90
N LYS A 338 17.77 -20.25 3.04
CA LYS A 338 17.35 -21.56 3.53
C LYS A 338 17.65 -22.68 2.54
N TYR A 339 17.42 -22.44 1.24
CA TYR A 339 17.43 -23.51 0.23
C TYR A 339 18.58 -23.42 -0.77
N PHE A 340 19.03 -22.21 -1.16
CA PHE A 340 20.08 -22.04 -2.16
C PHE A 340 21.49 -21.99 -1.56
N GLU A 341 21.72 -21.20 -0.53
CA GLU A 341 23.04 -21.07 0.09
C GLU A 341 23.52 -22.37 0.75
N LYS A 342 22.60 -23.22 1.16
CA LYS A 342 22.94 -24.54 1.73
C LYS A 342 23.25 -25.59 0.68
N ASP A 343 22.92 -25.36 -0.59
CA ASP A 343 23.13 -26.30 -1.70
C ASP A 343 24.25 -25.80 -2.63
N ALA A 344 25.48 -26.30 -2.41
CA ALA A 344 26.64 -25.90 -3.18
C ALA A 344 26.52 -26.15 -4.69
N ALA A 345 25.65 -27.06 -5.14
CA ALA A 345 25.44 -27.33 -6.56
C ALA A 345 24.59 -26.23 -7.22
N LEU A 346 23.58 -25.73 -6.53
CA LEU A 346 22.73 -24.62 -6.99
C LEU A 346 23.45 -23.28 -6.88
N GLU A 347 24.14 -23.01 -5.78
CA GLU A 347 24.91 -21.79 -5.59
C GLU A 347 25.95 -21.55 -6.71
N ARG A 348 26.55 -22.62 -7.21
CA ARG A 348 27.51 -22.54 -8.34
C ARG A 348 26.87 -22.28 -9.69
N ARG A 349 25.53 -22.37 -9.80
CA ARG A 349 24.81 -22.27 -11.09
C ARG A 349 23.94 -21.04 -11.18
N PHE A 350 23.43 -20.58 -10.05
CA PHE A 350 22.63 -19.38 -9.97
C PHE A 350 23.46 -18.17 -9.56
N GLN A 351 23.12 -17.02 -10.13
CA GLN A 351 23.69 -15.74 -9.77
C GLN A 351 22.59 -14.86 -9.16
N PRO A 352 22.71 -14.47 -7.89
CA PRO A 352 21.70 -13.64 -7.25
C PRO A 352 21.70 -12.21 -7.83
N ILE A 353 20.48 -11.68 -8.00
CA ILE A 353 20.15 -10.29 -8.28
C ILE A 353 19.23 -9.83 -7.15
N LYS A 354 19.71 -8.89 -6.35
CA LYS A 354 18.90 -8.31 -5.28
C LYS A 354 17.92 -7.31 -5.88
N VAL A 355 16.63 -7.52 -5.63
CA VAL A 355 15.54 -6.62 -6.01
C VAL A 355 15.07 -5.90 -4.78
N GLU A 356 15.37 -4.61 -4.70
CA GLU A 356 14.98 -3.76 -3.57
C GLU A 356 13.62 -3.12 -3.82
N GLU A 357 12.97 -2.70 -2.74
CA GLU A 357 11.75 -1.89 -2.83
C GLU A 357 12.05 -0.61 -3.61
N PRO A 358 11.25 -0.25 -4.62
CA PRO A 358 11.47 0.97 -5.39
C PRO A 358 11.29 2.21 -4.52
N SER A 359 11.95 3.30 -4.90
CA SER A 359 11.76 4.59 -4.24
C SER A 359 10.31 5.10 -4.42
N THR A 360 9.89 6.04 -3.58
CA THR A 360 8.56 6.68 -3.73
C THR A 360 8.42 7.34 -5.11
N GLU A 361 9.46 7.98 -5.62
CA GLU A 361 9.46 8.62 -6.94
C GLU A 361 9.35 7.59 -8.08
N ASP A 362 10.08 6.48 -7.99
CA ASP A 362 10.00 5.42 -8.99
C ASP A 362 8.67 4.69 -8.93
N SER A 363 8.09 4.54 -7.72
CA SER A 363 6.75 3.95 -7.55
C SER A 363 5.66 4.82 -8.19
N ILE A 364 5.76 6.14 -8.08
CA ILE A 364 4.85 7.05 -8.77
C ILE A 364 4.93 6.85 -10.29
N LYS A 365 6.15 6.78 -10.86
CA LYS A 365 6.33 6.54 -12.30
C LYS A 365 5.74 5.19 -12.73
N ILE A 366 5.92 4.14 -11.91
CA ILE A 366 5.33 2.81 -12.17
C ILE A 366 3.81 2.91 -12.21
N LEU A 367 3.19 3.57 -11.24
CA LEU A 367 1.74 3.71 -11.20
C LEU A 367 1.20 4.61 -12.33
N GLU A 368 1.92 5.67 -12.70
CA GLU A 368 1.59 6.49 -13.88
C GLU A 368 1.57 5.66 -15.17
N GLY A 369 2.54 4.76 -15.32
CA GLY A 369 2.59 3.84 -16.46
C GLY A 369 1.46 2.82 -16.47
N LEU A 370 1.00 2.38 -15.30
CA LEU A 370 -0.11 1.43 -15.16
C LEU A 370 -1.48 2.09 -15.21
N ARG A 371 -1.56 3.41 -14.99
CA ARG A 371 -2.81 4.21 -14.90
C ARG A 371 -3.81 3.84 -15.98
N HIS A 372 -3.41 3.88 -17.24
CA HIS A 372 -4.31 3.68 -18.37
C HIS A 372 -5.01 2.31 -18.33
N LYS A 373 -4.32 1.26 -17.90
CA LYS A 373 -4.90 -0.08 -17.81
C LYS A 373 -5.95 -0.18 -16.71
N TYR A 374 -5.69 0.45 -15.56
CA TYR A 374 -6.67 0.52 -14.47
C TYR A 374 -7.85 1.42 -14.83
N GLU A 375 -7.62 2.54 -15.52
CA GLU A 375 -8.67 3.41 -16.03
C GLU A 375 -9.58 2.69 -17.04
N GLU A 376 -8.99 1.90 -17.95
CA GLU A 376 -9.73 1.10 -18.93
C GLU A 376 -10.52 -0.03 -18.27
N HIS A 377 -9.90 -0.72 -17.29
CA HIS A 377 -10.56 -1.84 -16.61
C HIS A 377 -11.75 -1.38 -15.75
N HIS A 378 -11.58 -0.30 -15.01
CA HIS A 378 -12.61 0.20 -14.10
C HIS A 378 -13.53 1.26 -14.72
N ASP A 379 -13.23 1.74 -15.92
CA ASP A 379 -13.94 2.84 -16.59
C ASP A 379 -14.01 4.10 -15.72
N VAL A 380 -12.85 4.52 -15.19
CA VAL A 380 -12.66 5.67 -14.31
C VAL A 380 -11.51 6.54 -14.82
N GLU A 381 -11.38 7.74 -14.31
CA GLU A 381 -10.23 8.64 -14.50
C GLU A 381 -9.46 8.76 -13.19
N ILE A 382 -8.17 8.38 -13.19
CA ILE A 382 -7.33 8.43 -11.99
C ILE A 382 -6.52 9.73 -12.02
N LEU A 383 -6.74 10.62 -11.04
CA LEU A 383 -6.02 11.88 -10.94
C LEU A 383 -4.59 11.67 -10.42
N ASP A 384 -3.67 12.56 -10.80
CA ASP A 384 -2.27 12.52 -10.32
C ASP A 384 -2.20 12.57 -8.79
N GLU A 385 -3.07 13.37 -8.16
CA GLU A 385 -3.19 13.45 -6.70
C GLU A 385 -3.53 12.10 -6.04
N ALA A 386 -4.30 11.25 -6.72
CA ALA A 386 -4.65 9.93 -6.21
C ALA A 386 -3.44 9.00 -6.23
N ILE A 387 -2.62 9.02 -7.30
CA ILE A 387 -1.38 8.24 -7.42
C ILE A 387 -0.39 8.66 -6.34
N ASP A 388 -0.14 9.97 -6.23
CA ASP A 388 0.73 10.54 -5.21
C ASP A 388 0.29 10.14 -3.79
N SER A 389 -1.00 10.23 -3.52
CA SER A 389 -1.58 9.85 -2.23
C SER A 389 -1.47 8.35 -1.98
N ALA A 390 -1.72 7.51 -2.98
CA ALA A 390 -1.60 6.05 -2.84
C ALA A 390 -0.17 5.65 -2.45
N VAL A 391 0.85 6.22 -3.09
CA VAL A 391 2.26 5.92 -2.76
C VAL A 391 2.64 6.47 -1.39
N LYS A 392 2.35 7.73 -1.08
CA LYS A 392 2.73 8.37 0.18
C LYS A 392 2.02 7.74 1.38
N LEU A 393 0.71 7.54 1.26
CA LEU A 393 -0.10 6.97 2.33
C LEU A 393 0.22 5.48 2.54
N SER A 394 0.38 4.69 1.48
CA SER A 394 0.79 3.28 1.64
C SER A 394 2.16 3.14 2.28
N THR A 395 3.12 4.01 1.94
CA THR A 395 4.45 4.01 2.54
C THR A 395 4.39 4.32 4.03
N THR A 396 3.50 5.25 4.42
CA THR A 396 3.38 5.70 5.82
C THR A 396 2.60 4.72 6.68
N TYR A 397 1.51 4.15 6.14
CA TYR A 397 0.51 3.42 6.93
C TYR A 397 0.52 1.91 6.72
N ILE A 398 1.10 1.40 5.63
CA ILE A 398 1.20 -0.04 5.35
C ILE A 398 2.66 -0.46 5.45
N THR A 399 3.03 -1.08 6.57
CA THR A 399 4.42 -1.47 6.87
C THR A 399 4.71 -2.95 6.60
N ASP A 400 3.68 -3.76 6.43
CA ASP A 400 3.77 -5.21 6.23
C ASP A 400 3.90 -5.63 4.76
N ARG A 401 3.81 -4.69 3.83
CA ARG A 401 3.92 -4.89 2.38
C ARG A 401 4.87 -3.90 1.74
N CYS A 402 5.40 -4.25 0.58
CA CYS A 402 6.35 -3.42 -0.16
C CYS A 402 5.70 -2.64 -1.31
N LEU A 403 6.30 -1.52 -1.67
CA LEU A 403 6.02 -0.85 -2.93
C LEU A 403 6.54 -1.68 -4.12
N PRO A 404 5.92 -1.61 -5.31
CA PRO A 404 4.75 -0.80 -5.65
C PRO A 404 3.41 -1.47 -5.31
N ASP A 405 3.41 -2.75 -4.95
CA ASP A 405 2.24 -3.62 -4.81
C ASP A 405 1.16 -3.02 -3.89
N LYS A 406 1.55 -2.58 -2.68
CA LYS A 406 0.64 -1.96 -1.73
C LYS A 406 -0.06 -0.69 -2.25
N ALA A 407 0.60 0.07 -3.12
CA ALA A 407 0.02 1.28 -3.70
C ALA A 407 -0.88 0.95 -4.90
N ILE A 408 -0.53 -0.09 -5.66
CA ILE A 408 -1.34 -0.64 -6.74
C ILE A 408 -2.66 -1.16 -6.17
N ASP A 409 -2.61 -1.98 -5.13
CA ASP A 409 -3.78 -2.55 -4.47
C ASP A 409 -4.73 -1.45 -3.95
N LEU A 410 -4.18 -0.37 -3.38
CA LEU A 410 -5.00 0.77 -2.93
C LEU A 410 -5.74 1.45 -4.07
N ILE A 411 -5.09 1.65 -5.21
CA ILE A 411 -5.71 2.26 -6.39
C ILE A 411 -6.79 1.33 -6.95
N ASP A 412 -6.49 0.05 -7.10
CA ASP A 412 -7.42 -0.95 -7.63
C ASP A 412 -8.69 -1.04 -6.78
N GLU A 413 -8.54 -1.15 -5.46
CA GLU A 413 -9.68 -1.19 -4.54
C GLU A 413 -10.44 0.14 -4.51
N ALA A 414 -9.77 1.29 -4.58
CA ALA A 414 -10.42 2.58 -4.64
C ALA A 414 -11.26 2.73 -5.90
N CYS A 415 -10.73 2.35 -7.06
CA CYS A 415 -11.46 2.33 -8.32
C CYS A 415 -12.69 1.43 -8.24
N SER A 416 -12.51 0.22 -7.72
CA SER A 416 -13.60 -0.76 -7.55
C SER A 416 -14.70 -0.24 -6.60
N LYS A 417 -14.31 0.30 -5.44
CA LYS A 417 -15.23 0.81 -4.42
C LYS A 417 -16.04 2.01 -4.91
N VAL A 418 -15.39 2.93 -5.60
CA VAL A 418 -16.06 4.11 -6.16
C VAL A 418 -17.02 3.68 -7.26
N LYS A 419 -16.58 2.80 -8.17
CA LYS A 419 -17.45 2.23 -9.22
C LYS A 419 -18.71 1.59 -8.64
N LEU A 420 -18.58 0.78 -7.59
CA LEU A 420 -19.73 0.15 -6.93
C LEU A 420 -20.71 1.16 -6.33
N ARG A 421 -20.22 2.30 -5.83
CA ARG A 421 -21.10 3.36 -5.32
C ARG A 421 -21.95 4.01 -6.42
N TYR A 422 -21.33 4.26 -7.57
CA TYR A 422 -22.04 4.83 -8.71
C TYR A 422 -23.00 3.84 -9.38
N TYR A 423 -22.70 2.54 -9.32
CA TYR A 423 -23.58 1.49 -9.83
C TYR A 423 -24.72 1.07 -8.88
N LYS A 424 -24.82 1.67 -7.69
CA LYS A 424 -26.03 1.47 -6.85
C LYS A 424 -27.24 1.96 -7.62
N SER A 425 -28.18 1.03 -7.86
CA SER A 425 -29.46 1.34 -8.50
C SER A 425 -30.11 2.57 -7.85
N PRO A 426 -30.46 3.62 -8.61
CA PRO A 426 -31.16 4.75 -8.06
C PRO A 426 -32.44 4.30 -7.33
N GLU A 427 -32.77 4.94 -6.21
CA GLU A 427 -33.97 4.61 -5.43
C GLU A 427 -35.25 4.59 -6.30
N LYS A 428 -35.33 5.49 -7.29
CA LYS A 428 -36.42 5.53 -8.27
C LYS A 428 -36.55 4.26 -9.11
N LEU A 429 -35.44 3.60 -9.45
CA LEU A 429 -35.52 2.34 -10.21
C LEU A 429 -36.09 1.23 -9.31
N LYS A 430 -35.69 1.23 -8.05
CA LYS A 430 -36.23 0.30 -7.04
C LYS A 430 -37.74 0.50 -6.81
N GLU A 431 -38.17 1.78 -6.74
CA GLU A 431 -39.59 2.13 -6.64
C GLU A 431 -40.39 1.60 -7.85
N TYR A 432 -39.87 1.78 -9.06
CA TYR A 432 -40.51 1.25 -10.27
C TYR A 432 -40.51 -0.29 -10.32
N GLU A 433 -39.49 -0.97 -9.86
CA GLU A 433 -39.42 -2.42 -9.77
C GLU A 433 -40.41 -2.98 -8.72
N ASP A 434 -40.55 -2.31 -7.59
CA ASP A 434 -41.54 -2.64 -6.55
C ASP A 434 -42.98 -2.42 -7.06
N GLU A 435 -43.23 -1.32 -7.76
CA GLU A 435 -44.50 -1.04 -8.38
C GLU A 435 -44.85 -2.06 -9.47
N LEU A 436 -43.88 -2.44 -10.30
CA LEU A 436 -44.00 -3.50 -11.31
C LEU A 436 -44.38 -4.84 -10.66
N SER A 437 -43.69 -5.20 -9.57
CA SER A 437 -43.98 -6.43 -8.82
C SER A 437 -45.41 -6.43 -8.24
N ARG A 438 -45.84 -5.29 -7.73
CA ARG A 438 -47.19 -5.13 -7.19
C ARG A 438 -48.25 -5.27 -8.29
N LEU A 439 -48.11 -4.55 -9.41
CA LEU A 439 -49.01 -4.61 -10.54
C LEU A 439 -49.10 -6.00 -11.19
N ASN A 440 -47.97 -6.72 -11.28
CA ASN A 440 -47.98 -8.10 -11.74
C ASN A 440 -48.78 -9.02 -10.80
N LYS A 441 -48.63 -8.88 -9.48
CA LYS A 441 -49.42 -9.64 -8.52
C LYS A 441 -50.92 -9.33 -8.61
N GLU A 442 -51.30 -8.06 -8.85
CA GLU A 442 -52.68 -7.65 -9.05
C GLU A 442 -53.25 -8.20 -10.37
N LYS A 443 -52.49 -8.15 -11.45
CA LYS A 443 -52.86 -8.75 -12.74
C LYS A 443 -53.07 -10.25 -12.62
N ASP A 444 -52.18 -10.98 -11.97
CA ASP A 444 -52.27 -12.42 -11.81
C ASP A 444 -53.50 -12.82 -10.94
N ARG A 445 -53.81 -12.03 -9.90
CA ARG A 445 -55.06 -12.20 -9.12
C ARG A 445 -56.32 -11.98 -9.94
N ALA A 446 -56.37 -10.94 -10.79
CA ALA A 446 -57.47 -10.66 -11.68
C ALA A 446 -57.67 -11.80 -12.73
N VAL A 447 -56.60 -12.40 -13.22
CA VAL A 447 -56.64 -13.56 -14.11
C VAL A 447 -57.22 -14.80 -13.40
N ILE A 448 -56.78 -15.05 -12.14
CA ILE A 448 -57.29 -16.17 -11.34
C ILE A 448 -58.79 -15.99 -11.03
N ASN A 449 -59.26 -14.76 -10.80
CA ASN A 449 -60.65 -14.43 -10.53
C ASN A 449 -61.50 -14.36 -11.81
N GLN A 450 -60.92 -14.59 -13.00
CA GLN A 450 -61.59 -14.47 -14.33
C GLN A 450 -62.07 -13.08 -14.69
N GLU A 451 -61.52 -12.03 -14.08
CA GLU A 451 -61.79 -10.60 -14.31
C GLU A 451 -60.95 -10.07 -15.46
N PHE A 452 -61.18 -10.54 -16.69
CA PHE A 452 -60.33 -10.30 -17.85
C PHE A 452 -60.21 -8.82 -18.28
N GLU A 453 -61.25 -7.99 -18.04
CA GLU A 453 -61.21 -6.55 -18.33
C GLU A 453 -60.23 -5.83 -17.38
N ILE A 454 -60.22 -6.21 -16.11
CA ILE A 454 -59.29 -5.65 -15.10
C ILE A 454 -57.87 -6.14 -15.36
N ALA A 455 -57.71 -7.42 -15.71
CA ALA A 455 -56.42 -7.97 -16.08
C ALA A 455 -55.83 -7.28 -17.31
N ALA A 456 -56.61 -6.94 -18.34
CA ALA A 456 -56.15 -6.20 -19.50
C ALA A 456 -55.70 -4.77 -19.14
N LYS A 457 -56.47 -4.04 -18.31
CA LYS A 457 -56.07 -2.71 -17.82
C LYS A 457 -54.75 -2.77 -17.03
N LYS A 458 -54.61 -3.78 -16.15
CA LYS A 458 -53.39 -3.97 -15.35
C LYS A 458 -52.20 -4.34 -16.21
N ARG A 459 -52.37 -5.11 -17.29
CA ARG A 459 -51.31 -5.40 -18.26
C ARG A 459 -50.84 -4.12 -18.95
N ASP A 460 -51.76 -3.22 -19.31
CA ASP A 460 -51.38 -1.95 -19.96
C ASP A 460 -50.63 -1.02 -18.98
N GLU A 461 -50.99 -1.05 -17.69
CA GLU A 461 -50.23 -0.36 -16.63
C GLU A 461 -48.82 -0.97 -16.46
N VAL A 462 -48.67 -2.30 -16.46
CA VAL A 462 -47.43 -3.02 -16.40
C VAL A 462 -46.53 -2.62 -17.58
N ASN A 463 -47.07 -2.60 -18.81
CA ASN A 463 -46.30 -2.21 -19.99
C ASN A 463 -45.80 -0.76 -19.91
N LYS A 464 -46.61 0.17 -19.36
CA LYS A 464 -46.18 1.57 -19.15
C LYS A 464 -45.05 1.68 -18.12
N ILE A 465 -45.08 0.88 -17.06
CA ILE A 465 -44.00 0.87 -16.07
C ILE A 465 -42.73 0.26 -16.67
N ILE A 466 -42.83 -0.81 -17.46
CA ILE A 466 -41.69 -1.40 -18.17
C ILE A 466 -41.03 -0.36 -19.09
N SER A 467 -41.79 0.37 -19.89
CA SER A 467 -41.28 1.42 -20.75
C SER A 467 -40.54 2.52 -19.95
N LYS A 468 -41.12 2.92 -18.80
CA LYS A 468 -40.48 3.90 -17.91
C LYS A 468 -39.15 3.36 -17.31
N ILE A 469 -39.10 2.09 -16.95
CA ILE A 469 -37.88 1.44 -16.47
C ILE A 469 -36.80 1.44 -17.57
N GLU A 470 -37.19 1.11 -18.80
CA GLU A 470 -36.26 1.10 -19.94
C GLU A 470 -35.77 2.50 -20.27
N GLU A 471 -36.65 3.50 -20.35
CA GLU A 471 -36.26 4.90 -20.56
C GLU A 471 -35.36 5.40 -19.45
N PHE A 472 -35.67 5.08 -18.19
CA PHE A 472 -34.84 5.45 -17.04
C PHE A 472 -33.46 4.76 -17.06
N LYS A 473 -33.40 3.47 -17.41
CA LYS A 473 -32.13 2.73 -17.55
C LYS A 473 -31.28 3.31 -18.64
N ILE A 474 -31.83 3.66 -19.78
CA ILE A 474 -31.10 4.30 -20.89
C ILE A 474 -30.59 5.67 -20.45
N SER A 475 -31.43 6.51 -19.85
CA SER A 475 -31.02 7.85 -19.39
C SER A 475 -29.97 7.80 -18.30
N TRP A 476 -30.04 6.77 -17.43
CA TRP A 476 -29.05 6.53 -16.38
C TRP A 476 -27.73 6.03 -16.96
N GLN A 477 -27.77 5.08 -17.89
CA GLN A 477 -26.56 4.64 -18.61
C GLN A 477 -25.90 5.77 -19.40
N ASP A 478 -26.68 6.63 -20.05
CA ASP A 478 -26.18 7.83 -20.75
C ASP A 478 -25.57 8.86 -19.78
N SER A 479 -26.12 8.98 -18.58
CA SER A 479 -25.54 9.87 -17.56
C SER A 479 -24.24 9.33 -16.98
N LEU A 480 -24.10 8.01 -16.86
CA LEU A 480 -22.86 7.34 -16.41
C LEU A 480 -21.75 7.40 -17.47
N SER A 481 -22.12 7.41 -18.75
CA SER A 481 -21.16 7.45 -19.86
C SER A 481 -20.63 8.87 -20.18
N LYS A 482 -21.32 9.91 -19.73
CA LYS A 482 -20.93 11.31 -20.04
C LYS A 482 -19.86 11.88 -19.12
N ASP A 483 -19.82 11.48 -17.86
CA ASP A 483 -18.82 11.94 -16.91
C ASP A 483 -18.05 10.74 -16.37
N LYS A 484 -16.79 10.57 -16.82
CA LYS A 484 -15.90 9.57 -16.21
C LYS A 484 -15.75 9.85 -14.73
N ILE A 485 -15.93 8.80 -13.94
CA ILE A 485 -15.79 8.85 -12.48
C ILE A 485 -14.34 9.19 -12.14
N LYS A 486 -14.11 10.27 -11.40
CA LYS A 486 -12.75 10.70 -11.00
C LYS A 486 -12.35 10.11 -9.67
N ILE A 487 -11.20 9.47 -9.64
CA ILE A 487 -10.57 8.97 -8.42
C ILE A 487 -9.67 10.05 -7.85
N THR A 488 -9.97 10.46 -6.61
CA THR A 488 -9.26 11.52 -5.88
C THR A 488 -8.45 10.95 -4.72
N ALA A 489 -7.60 11.78 -4.11
CA ALA A 489 -6.86 11.46 -2.90
C ALA A 489 -7.77 11.00 -1.73
N ASP A 490 -8.98 11.57 -1.63
CA ASP A 490 -9.94 11.20 -0.58
C ASP A 490 -10.44 9.77 -0.72
N HIS A 491 -10.64 9.30 -1.95
CA HIS A 491 -11.04 7.91 -2.20
C HIS A 491 -9.96 6.92 -1.78
N ILE A 492 -8.69 7.24 -2.05
CA ILE A 492 -7.53 6.45 -1.59
C ILE A 492 -7.47 6.43 -0.07
N ALA A 493 -7.60 7.59 0.56
CA ALA A 493 -7.60 7.72 2.01
C ALA A 493 -8.73 6.92 2.69
N GLU A 494 -9.90 6.84 2.05
CA GLU A 494 -11.02 6.06 2.55
C GLU A 494 -10.79 4.55 2.50
N VAL A 495 -10.12 4.05 1.46
CA VAL A 495 -9.73 2.63 1.38
C VAL A 495 -8.68 2.32 2.43
N LEU A 496 -7.67 3.16 2.53
CA LEU A 496 -6.62 2.99 3.53
C LEU A 496 -7.17 3.01 4.95
N ALA A 497 -8.14 3.90 5.23
CA ALA A 497 -8.82 3.92 6.52
C ALA A 497 -9.57 2.62 6.82
N ALA A 498 -10.16 2.00 5.81
CA ALA A 498 -10.81 0.70 5.96
C ALA A 498 -9.81 -0.44 6.25
N TRP A 499 -8.62 -0.40 5.64
CA TRP A 499 -7.58 -1.41 5.86
C TRP A 499 -6.89 -1.28 7.21
N THR A 500 -6.53 -0.04 7.57
CA THR A 500 -5.70 0.22 8.76
C THR A 500 -6.51 0.52 10.01
N GLY A 501 -7.82 0.79 9.86
CA GLY A 501 -8.67 1.29 10.95
C GLY A 501 -8.36 2.74 11.37
N VAL A 502 -7.43 3.42 10.69
CA VAL A 502 -7.06 4.80 10.98
C VAL A 502 -7.92 5.73 10.11
N PRO A 503 -8.64 6.69 10.66
CA PRO A 503 -9.48 7.61 9.89
C PRO A 503 -8.63 8.63 9.12
N VAL A 504 -8.01 8.18 8.03
CA VAL A 504 -7.09 8.98 7.19
C VAL A 504 -7.82 10.12 6.47
N THR A 505 -9.10 9.96 6.20
CA THR A 505 -9.95 10.97 5.53
C THR A 505 -10.19 12.25 6.33
N LYS A 506 -9.79 12.29 7.62
CA LYS A 506 -9.97 13.45 8.50
C LYS A 506 -8.64 14.13 8.89
N LEU A 507 -7.54 13.79 8.22
CA LEU A 507 -6.19 14.16 8.66
C LEU A 507 -5.74 15.59 8.32
N THR A 508 -6.46 16.33 7.48
CA THR A 508 -5.91 17.61 6.99
C THR A 508 -6.33 18.84 7.80
N GLU A 509 -7.58 19.01 8.20
CA GLU A 509 -8.00 20.16 9.02
C GLU A 509 -8.53 19.77 10.39
N THR A 510 -9.28 18.67 10.47
CA THR A 510 -9.93 18.23 11.72
C THR A 510 -8.96 17.57 12.72
N GLU A 511 -7.82 17.04 12.30
CA GLU A 511 -6.84 16.45 13.25
C GLU A 511 -6.16 17.56 14.05
N SER A 512 -5.80 18.66 13.42
CA SER A 512 -5.25 19.82 14.11
C SER A 512 -6.24 20.39 15.12
N GLU A 513 -7.52 20.47 14.78
CA GLU A 513 -8.58 20.89 15.71
C GLU A 513 -8.80 19.89 16.85
N ARG A 514 -8.76 18.59 16.57
CA ARG A 514 -8.86 17.53 17.58
C ARG A 514 -7.68 17.58 18.55
N LEU A 515 -6.46 17.76 18.05
CA LEU A 515 -5.27 17.90 18.88
C LEU A 515 -5.31 19.17 19.73
N LEU A 516 -5.88 20.27 19.23
CA LEU A 516 -6.10 21.47 20.01
C LEU A 516 -7.14 21.26 21.11
N LYS A 517 -8.19 20.49 20.85
CA LYS A 517 -9.26 20.15 21.81
C LYS A 517 -8.98 18.87 22.61
N LEU A 518 -7.78 18.29 22.48
CA LEU A 518 -7.44 17.01 23.11
C LEU A 518 -7.67 17.04 24.63
N GLU A 519 -7.33 18.12 25.29
CA GLU A 519 -7.56 18.30 26.72
C GLU A 519 -9.06 18.19 27.09
N GLU A 520 -9.93 18.85 26.34
CA GLU A 520 -11.39 18.80 26.55
C GLU A 520 -11.95 17.40 26.35
N ILE A 521 -11.43 16.69 25.33
CA ILE A 521 -11.84 15.33 25.01
C ILE A 521 -11.45 14.38 26.14
N LEU A 522 -10.21 14.48 26.63
CA LEU A 522 -9.73 13.64 27.72
C LEU A 522 -10.47 13.92 29.03
N HIS A 523 -10.78 15.19 29.33
CA HIS A 523 -11.54 15.56 30.53
C HIS A 523 -12.98 15.08 30.55
N LYS A 524 -13.57 14.73 29.42
CA LYS A 524 -14.91 14.11 29.40
C LYS A 524 -14.94 12.75 30.12
N ARG A 525 -13.82 12.03 30.13
CA ARG A 525 -13.72 10.71 30.77
C ARG A 525 -12.84 10.68 32.00
N VAL A 526 -11.82 11.53 32.06
CA VAL A 526 -10.85 11.56 33.15
C VAL A 526 -11.10 12.80 34.00
N ILE A 527 -11.52 12.56 35.23
CA ILE A 527 -11.86 13.63 36.19
C ILE A 527 -10.72 13.83 37.18
N GLY A 528 -10.42 15.07 37.50
CA GLY A 528 -9.56 15.46 38.62
C GLY A 528 -8.06 15.25 38.37
N GLN A 529 -7.62 15.07 37.13
CA GLN A 529 -6.21 14.88 36.77
C GLN A 529 -5.74 15.97 35.78
N ASP A 530 -6.07 17.23 36.02
CA ASP A 530 -5.87 18.34 35.08
C ASP A 530 -4.40 18.49 34.64
N GLU A 531 -3.46 18.40 35.58
CA GLU A 531 -2.04 18.54 35.29
C GLU A 531 -1.52 17.36 34.40
N ALA A 532 -2.01 16.15 34.70
CA ALA A 532 -1.66 14.96 33.94
C ALA A 532 -2.18 15.05 32.50
N VAL A 533 -3.43 15.47 32.33
CA VAL A 533 -4.07 15.63 31.00
C VAL A 533 -3.38 16.73 30.21
N VAL A 534 -3.08 17.88 30.82
CA VAL A 534 -2.39 18.99 30.13
C VAL A 534 -0.98 18.61 29.72
N SER A 535 -0.20 17.92 30.59
CA SER A 535 1.16 17.46 30.26
C SER A 535 1.13 16.48 29.10
N LEU A 536 0.24 15.49 29.15
CA LEU A 536 0.07 14.51 28.10
C LEU A 536 -0.34 15.15 26.77
N ALA A 537 -1.33 16.04 26.78
CA ALA A 537 -1.80 16.70 25.59
C ALA A 537 -0.72 17.59 24.94
N LYS A 538 0.08 18.30 25.75
CA LYS A 538 1.23 19.07 25.27
C LYS A 538 2.29 18.19 24.63
N ALA A 539 2.62 17.06 25.25
CA ALA A 539 3.63 16.14 24.72
C ALA A 539 3.17 15.50 23.40
N VAL A 540 1.92 15.08 23.32
CA VAL A 540 1.31 14.53 22.09
C VAL A 540 1.29 15.57 20.97
N ARG A 541 0.86 16.81 21.27
CA ARG A 541 0.88 17.92 20.30
C ARG A 541 2.29 18.18 19.76
N ARG A 542 3.29 18.25 20.64
CA ARG A 542 4.69 18.42 20.24
C ARG A 542 5.19 17.31 19.34
N ALA A 543 4.85 16.07 19.65
CA ALA A 543 5.24 14.92 18.84
C ALA A 543 4.60 14.93 17.43
N ARG A 544 3.31 15.29 17.35
CA ARG A 544 2.57 15.36 16.08
C ARG A 544 2.90 16.58 15.23
N SER A 545 3.44 17.65 15.82
CA SER A 545 3.86 18.86 15.08
C SER A 545 5.19 18.72 14.34
N GLY A 546 5.76 17.50 14.26
CA GLY A 546 7.00 17.24 13.48
C GLY A 546 8.31 17.60 14.19
N PHE A 547 8.28 18.06 15.44
CA PHE A 547 9.51 18.36 16.20
C PHE A 547 10.25 17.13 16.74
N LYS A 548 9.73 15.93 16.45
CA LYS A 548 10.29 14.69 16.96
C LYS A 548 11.25 14.04 15.96
N ALA A 549 12.24 13.30 16.49
CA ALA A 549 13.09 12.46 15.67
C ALA A 549 12.26 11.38 14.96
N PRO A 550 12.47 11.16 13.64
CA PRO A 550 11.61 10.26 12.83
C PRO A 550 11.70 8.78 13.23
N ASN A 551 12.70 8.42 14.04
CA ASN A 551 12.98 7.05 14.43
C ASN A 551 12.46 6.67 15.83
N ARG A 552 11.59 7.46 16.45
CA ARG A 552 11.08 7.19 17.81
C ARG A 552 9.57 7.00 17.81
N PRO A 553 8.98 6.30 18.80
CA PRO A 553 7.53 6.23 19.02
C PRO A 553 6.90 7.62 19.13
N ILE A 554 5.62 7.82 18.81
CA ILE A 554 4.91 9.11 18.92
C ILE A 554 5.09 9.73 20.31
N GLY A 555 5.03 8.94 21.37
CA GLY A 555 5.22 9.37 22.74
C GLY A 555 5.58 8.22 23.66
N SER A 556 6.37 8.52 24.68
CA SER A 556 6.73 7.58 25.74
C SER A 556 6.52 8.21 27.10
N PHE A 557 5.66 7.61 27.91
CA PHE A 557 5.20 8.20 29.18
C PHE A 557 5.29 7.21 30.32
N ILE A 558 5.65 7.70 31.52
CA ILE A 558 5.48 6.97 32.75
C ILE A 558 4.36 7.64 33.57
N PHE A 559 3.35 6.88 33.94
CA PHE A 559 2.24 7.31 34.76
C PHE A 559 2.48 6.83 36.19
N LEU A 560 2.83 7.76 37.10
CA LEU A 560 3.08 7.47 38.49
C LEU A 560 1.89 7.81 39.36
N GLY A 561 1.58 7.02 40.35
CA GLY A 561 0.55 7.33 41.32
C GLY A 561 -0.13 6.10 41.94
N PRO A 562 -1.01 6.30 42.93
CA PRO A 562 -1.73 5.22 43.59
C PRO A 562 -2.61 4.40 42.63
N THR A 563 -3.08 3.29 43.09
CA THR A 563 -4.05 2.47 42.31
C THR A 563 -5.41 3.17 42.27
N GLY A 564 -6.12 3.03 41.15
CA GLY A 564 -7.50 3.54 41.01
C GLY A 564 -7.64 5.04 40.81
N VAL A 565 -6.59 5.80 40.49
CA VAL A 565 -6.63 7.26 40.23
C VAL A 565 -6.89 7.62 38.76
N GLY A 566 -7.06 6.62 37.85
CA GLY A 566 -7.40 6.89 36.47
C GLY A 566 -6.27 6.69 35.43
N LYS A 567 -5.11 6.13 35.82
CA LYS A 567 -3.97 5.90 34.90
C LYS A 567 -4.37 5.09 33.65
N THR A 568 -5.00 3.96 33.82
CA THR A 568 -5.46 3.10 32.73
C THR A 568 -6.60 3.75 31.92
N GLU A 569 -7.47 4.52 32.60
CA GLU A 569 -8.58 5.22 31.95
C GLU A 569 -8.08 6.36 31.04
N LEU A 570 -7.05 7.09 31.48
CA LEU A 570 -6.40 8.09 30.63
C LEU A 570 -5.76 7.47 29.38
N ALA A 571 -5.13 6.30 29.51
CA ALA A 571 -4.58 5.57 28.36
C ALA A 571 -5.67 5.14 27.37
N LYS A 572 -6.82 4.64 27.86
CA LYS A 572 -8.00 4.31 27.03
C LYS A 572 -8.57 5.52 26.33
N SER A 573 -8.78 6.60 27.09
CA SER A 573 -9.29 7.86 26.55
C SER A 573 -8.36 8.44 25.47
N LEU A 574 -7.04 8.31 25.66
CA LEU A 574 -6.05 8.71 24.65
C LEU A 574 -6.14 7.86 23.38
N SER A 575 -6.30 6.53 23.52
CA SER A 575 -6.48 5.63 22.37
C SER A 575 -7.73 6.00 21.56
N GLU A 576 -8.85 6.24 22.24
CA GLU A 576 -10.08 6.67 21.57
C GLU A 576 -9.94 8.04 20.91
N ALA A 577 -9.26 8.99 21.57
CA ALA A 577 -9.08 10.35 21.04
C ALA A 577 -8.18 10.38 19.80
N LEU A 578 -7.10 9.60 19.78
CA LEU A 578 -6.10 9.62 18.71
C LEU A 578 -6.34 8.57 17.61
N PHE A 579 -6.82 7.40 17.99
CA PHE A 579 -6.98 6.25 17.10
C PHE A 579 -8.44 5.81 16.94
N SER A 580 -9.38 6.62 17.41
CA SER A 580 -10.84 6.50 17.25
C SER A 580 -11.47 5.24 17.86
N SER A 581 -10.71 4.39 18.54
CA SER A 581 -11.22 3.21 19.25
C SER A 581 -10.38 2.91 20.50
N GLU A 582 -11.04 2.47 21.56
CA GLU A 582 -10.37 1.89 22.73
C GLU A 582 -9.67 0.56 22.39
N ASP A 583 -10.14 -0.16 21.38
CA ASP A 583 -9.59 -1.45 20.95
C ASP A 583 -8.19 -1.30 20.36
N ASN A 584 -7.79 -0.08 19.96
CA ASN A 584 -6.44 0.22 19.53
C ASN A 584 -5.47 0.42 20.72
N MET A 585 -5.86 -0.03 21.92
CA MET A 585 -4.97 -0.11 23.07
C MET A 585 -4.49 -1.55 23.28
N ILE A 586 -3.17 -1.74 23.23
CA ILE A 586 -2.49 -2.99 23.57
C ILE A 586 -2.11 -2.93 25.05
N ARG A 587 -2.70 -3.76 25.89
CA ARG A 587 -2.36 -3.82 27.33
C ARG A 587 -1.54 -5.06 27.65
N ILE A 588 -0.40 -4.84 28.27
CA ILE A 588 0.51 -5.89 28.75
C ILE A 588 0.72 -5.69 30.24
N ASP A 589 0.32 -6.68 31.03
CA ASP A 589 0.49 -6.68 32.47
C ASP A 589 1.87 -7.22 32.81
N MET A 590 2.73 -6.38 33.39
CA MET A 590 4.11 -6.75 33.71
C MET A 590 4.21 -7.75 34.86
N SER A 591 3.15 -7.98 35.61
CA SER A 591 3.11 -9.05 36.64
C SER A 591 3.23 -10.45 36.02
N GLU A 592 2.91 -10.63 34.75
CA GLU A 592 3.11 -11.88 34.00
C GLU A 592 4.55 -12.08 33.52
N TYR A 593 5.40 -11.04 33.60
CA TYR A 593 6.75 -10.98 33.06
C TYR A 593 7.82 -10.76 34.13
N MET A 594 7.65 -11.35 35.30
CA MET A 594 8.60 -11.26 36.41
C MET A 594 9.81 -12.16 36.23
N GLU A 595 9.67 -13.27 35.46
CA GLU A 595 10.70 -14.28 35.27
C GLU A 595 11.53 -14.04 33.99
N PRO A 596 12.83 -14.42 33.97
CA PRO A 596 13.68 -14.30 32.80
C PRO A 596 13.12 -14.99 31.56
N HIS A 597 12.43 -16.12 31.72
CA HIS A 597 11.86 -16.90 30.62
C HIS A 597 10.64 -16.25 29.99
N SER A 598 9.96 -15.34 30.67
CA SER A 598 8.78 -14.68 30.15
C SER A 598 9.09 -13.68 29.02
N ILE A 599 10.36 -13.27 28.87
CA ILE A 599 10.81 -12.40 27.77
C ILE A 599 10.58 -13.06 26.41
N SER A 600 10.80 -14.37 26.31
CA SER A 600 10.55 -15.11 25.08
C SER A 600 9.07 -15.10 24.67
N ARG A 601 8.13 -14.93 25.60
CA ARG A 601 6.72 -14.76 25.28
C ARG A 601 6.44 -13.37 24.72
N LEU A 602 7.24 -12.35 25.08
CA LEU A 602 7.04 -10.99 24.63
C LEU A 602 7.58 -10.76 23.21
N VAL A 603 8.77 -11.31 22.89
CA VAL A 603 9.52 -11.06 21.65
C VAL A 603 9.61 -12.29 20.75
N GLY A 604 9.32 -13.48 21.27
CA GLY A 604 9.48 -14.77 20.60
C GLY A 604 10.64 -15.58 21.20
N ALA A 605 10.61 -16.90 20.97
CA ALA A 605 11.65 -17.81 21.46
C ALA A 605 12.85 -17.84 20.49
N PRO A 606 14.10 -17.82 20.99
CA PRO A 606 15.29 -17.92 20.13
C PRO A 606 15.32 -19.23 19.33
N PRO A 607 16.06 -19.25 18.19
CA PRO A 607 16.21 -20.47 17.37
C PRO A 607 16.67 -21.67 18.20
N GLY A 608 15.98 -22.79 18.03
CA GLY A 608 16.28 -24.04 18.71
C GLY A 608 15.50 -24.30 20.00
N TYR A 609 14.64 -23.39 20.45
CA TYR A 609 13.74 -23.62 21.58
C TYR A 609 12.32 -23.92 21.08
N VAL A 610 11.57 -24.68 21.90
CA VAL A 610 10.15 -24.98 21.62
C VAL A 610 9.35 -23.67 21.55
N GLY A 611 8.56 -23.50 20.48
CA GLY A 611 7.80 -22.24 20.23
C GLY A 611 8.54 -21.19 19.42
N HIS A 612 9.70 -21.52 18.80
CA HIS A 612 10.42 -20.58 17.91
C HIS A 612 9.60 -20.10 16.71
N GLU A 613 8.64 -20.89 16.23
CA GLU A 613 7.76 -20.50 15.13
C GLU A 613 6.62 -19.56 15.57
N GLU A 614 6.41 -19.43 16.88
CA GLU A 614 5.41 -18.51 17.44
C GLU A 614 6.01 -17.11 17.58
N ALA A 615 5.39 -16.14 16.94
CA ALA A 615 5.76 -14.74 17.08
C ALA A 615 5.53 -14.26 18.53
N GLY A 616 6.36 -13.32 19.00
CA GLY A 616 6.19 -12.75 20.34
C GLY A 616 4.87 -11.99 20.48
N GLN A 617 4.27 -12.04 21.66
CA GLN A 617 2.96 -11.43 21.93
C GLN A 617 2.95 -9.92 21.65
N LEU A 618 3.98 -9.19 22.06
CA LEU A 618 4.10 -7.75 21.78
C LEU A 618 4.32 -7.48 20.29
N SER A 619 5.26 -8.18 19.68
CA SER A 619 5.62 -7.99 18.27
C SER A 619 4.45 -8.28 17.34
N GLU A 620 3.68 -9.34 17.60
CA GLU A 620 2.52 -9.71 16.80
C GLU A 620 1.35 -8.72 16.98
N GLN A 621 1.05 -8.30 18.22
CA GLN A 621 -0.03 -7.34 18.45
C GLN A 621 0.26 -5.96 17.85
N VAL A 622 1.53 -5.49 17.91
CA VAL A 622 1.91 -4.21 17.28
C VAL A 622 1.91 -4.33 15.76
N ARG A 623 2.30 -5.47 15.20
CA ARG A 623 2.21 -5.71 13.76
C ARG A 623 0.77 -5.66 13.25
N GLN A 624 -0.16 -6.24 14.03
CA GLN A 624 -1.60 -6.19 13.70
C GLN A 624 -2.22 -4.81 13.92
N LYS A 625 -1.71 -4.04 14.90
CA LYS A 625 -2.20 -2.70 15.26
C LYS A 625 -1.05 -1.70 15.33
N PRO A 626 -0.48 -1.29 14.18
CA PRO A 626 0.67 -0.39 14.16
C PRO A 626 0.38 1.01 14.70
N TYR A 627 -0.89 1.42 14.72
CA TYR A 627 -1.39 2.66 15.31
C TYR A 627 -2.11 2.35 16.61
N SER A 628 -1.37 2.28 17.71
CA SER A 628 -1.92 1.86 18.99
C SER A 628 -1.29 2.58 20.18
N VAL A 629 -2.00 2.57 21.29
CA VAL A 629 -1.45 2.90 22.60
C VAL A 629 -1.01 1.60 23.27
N ILE A 630 0.27 1.47 23.54
CA ILE A 630 0.82 0.32 24.25
C ILE A 630 0.92 0.67 25.73
N LEU A 631 0.16 -0.04 26.56
CA LEU A 631 0.13 0.13 27.99
C LEU A 631 0.86 -1.01 28.68
N PHE A 632 2.03 -0.73 29.25
CA PHE A 632 2.74 -1.62 30.17
C PHE A 632 2.26 -1.32 31.58
N ASP A 633 1.42 -2.19 32.11
CA ASP A 633 0.84 -2.01 33.44
C ASP A 633 1.76 -2.60 34.52
N GLU A 634 1.94 -1.89 35.63
CA GLU A 634 2.78 -2.28 36.78
C GLU A 634 4.24 -2.57 36.38
N ILE A 635 4.89 -1.62 35.69
CA ILE A 635 6.25 -1.80 35.10
C ILE A 635 7.32 -2.12 36.17
N GLU A 636 7.08 -1.74 37.42
CA GLU A 636 7.96 -2.08 38.55
C GLU A 636 8.08 -3.57 38.83
N LYS A 637 7.15 -4.38 38.35
CA LYS A 637 7.19 -5.84 38.49
C LYS A 637 7.94 -6.54 37.39
N ALA A 638 8.26 -5.83 36.31
CA ALA A 638 8.92 -6.38 35.13
C ALA A 638 10.35 -6.86 35.46
N HIS A 639 10.75 -7.98 34.84
CA HIS A 639 12.15 -8.42 34.96
C HIS A 639 13.11 -7.39 34.33
N PRO A 640 14.29 -7.14 34.91
CA PRO A 640 15.23 -6.12 34.43
C PRO A 640 15.63 -6.19 32.96
N SER A 641 15.61 -7.39 32.37
CA SER A 641 15.95 -7.58 30.96
C SER A 641 14.93 -6.99 30.00
N ILE A 642 13.68 -6.77 30.42
CA ILE A 642 12.62 -6.14 29.62
C ILE A 642 12.98 -4.68 29.33
N PHE A 643 13.63 -4.00 30.28
CA PHE A 643 14.07 -2.63 30.07
C PHE A 643 15.07 -2.51 28.92
N ASN A 644 15.89 -3.52 28.66
CA ASN A 644 16.83 -3.51 27.52
C ASN A 644 16.07 -3.58 26.19
N ILE A 645 14.96 -4.32 26.12
CA ILE A 645 14.09 -4.38 24.95
C ILE A 645 13.37 -3.04 24.77
N LEU A 646 12.84 -2.48 25.86
CA LEU A 646 12.17 -1.18 25.81
C LEU A 646 13.14 -0.07 25.40
N LEU A 647 14.42 -0.11 25.80
CA LEU A 647 15.42 0.84 25.34
C LEU A 647 15.56 0.83 23.81
N GLN A 648 15.60 -0.35 23.19
CA GLN A 648 15.65 -0.46 21.73
C GLN A 648 14.39 0.16 21.07
N VAL A 649 13.23 -0.12 21.63
CA VAL A 649 11.96 0.45 21.12
C VAL A 649 11.93 1.97 21.28
N LEU A 650 12.38 2.49 22.43
CA LEU A 650 12.36 3.92 22.72
C LEU A 650 13.38 4.72 21.91
N ASP A 651 14.52 4.11 21.51
CA ASP A 651 15.56 4.78 20.76
C ASP A 651 15.36 4.68 19.25
N ASP A 652 15.21 3.45 18.77
CA ASP A 652 15.17 3.13 17.34
C ASP A 652 13.75 3.06 16.78
N GLY A 653 12.72 3.07 17.65
CA GLY A 653 11.32 2.92 17.25
C GLY A 653 11.02 1.60 16.56
N ARG A 654 11.87 0.58 16.78
CA ARG A 654 11.73 -0.74 16.17
C ARG A 654 12.17 -1.84 17.14
N LEU A 655 11.61 -3.01 16.93
CA LEU A 655 11.97 -4.22 17.68
C LEU A 655 12.19 -5.35 16.69
N THR A 656 13.33 -6.01 16.77
CA THR A 656 13.56 -7.24 16.01
C THR A 656 13.09 -8.42 16.84
N ASP A 657 12.13 -9.19 16.33
CA ASP A 657 11.63 -10.39 16.98
C ASP A 657 12.65 -11.54 16.90
N ALA A 658 12.37 -12.63 17.58
CA ALA A 658 13.26 -13.79 17.61
C ALA A 658 13.35 -14.52 16.25
N VAL A 659 12.41 -14.29 15.35
CA VAL A 659 12.40 -14.83 13.98
C VAL A 659 13.22 -13.94 13.02
N GLY A 660 13.67 -12.76 13.48
CA GLY A 660 14.43 -11.81 12.67
C GLY A 660 13.59 -10.74 11.97
N ARG A 661 12.28 -10.69 12.23
CA ARG A 661 11.38 -9.70 11.66
C ARG A 661 11.51 -8.39 12.43
N VAL A 662 11.54 -7.29 11.69
CA VAL A 662 11.58 -5.94 12.28
C VAL A 662 10.16 -5.42 12.41
N VAL A 663 9.73 -5.16 13.66
CA VAL A 663 8.42 -4.57 13.98
C VAL A 663 8.61 -3.08 14.26
N ASP A 664 7.80 -2.24 13.61
CA ASP A 664 7.87 -0.78 13.71
C ASP A 664 6.95 -0.26 14.82
N PHE A 665 7.52 0.53 15.74
CA PHE A 665 6.84 1.18 16.86
C PHE A 665 6.71 2.70 16.68
N LYS A 666 7.13 3.26 15.54
CA LYS A 666 7.17 4.71 15.33
C LYS A 666 5.80 5.38 15.44
N ASN A 667 4.76 4.65 15.10
CA ASN A 667 3.38 5.13 15.13
C ASN A 667 2.63 4.77 16.41
N THR A 668 3.33 4.24 17.42
CA THR A 668 2.74 3.86 18.70
C THR A 668 2.98 4.92 19.77
N ILE A 669 2.13 4.93 20.80
CA ILE A 669 2.34 5.67 22.04
C ILE A 669 2.58 4.66 23.16
N ILE A 670 3.70 4.79 23.84
CA ILE A 670 4.08 3.90 24.92
C ILE A 670 3.75 4.53 26.25
N ILE A 671 2.93 3.86 27.05
CA ILE A 671 2.55 4.29 28.39
C ILE A 671 2.94 3.18 29.37
N MET A 672 3.67 3.52 30.40
CA MET A 672 4.06 2.63 31.47
C MET A 672 3.42 3.10 32.77
N THR A 673 2.66 2.26 33.47
CA THR A 673 2.10 2.63 34.78
C THR A 673 2.98 2.12 35.89
N SER A 674 3.10 2.87 36.97
CA SER A 674 3.82 2.47 38.15
C SER A 674 3.20 3.00 39.43
N ASN A 675 3.36 2.26 40.52
CA ASN A 675 2.94 2.60 41.86
C ASN A 675 4.14 2.93 42.77
N VAL A 676 5.33 3.08 42.21
CA VAL A 676 6.57 3.37 42.91
C VAL A 676 6.47 4.71 43.68
N GLY A 677 6.96 4.75 44.91
CA GLY A 677 6.93 5.93 45.76
C GLY A 677 5.65 6.14 46.55
N VAL A 678 4.60 5.37 46.31
CA VAL A 678 3.33 5.49 47.05
C VAL A 678 3.48 5.07 48.53
N SER A 679 4.25 4.01 48.81
CA SER A 679 4.57 3.59 50.19
C SER A 679 5.38 4.64 50.97
N GLU A 680 6.37 5.24 50.32
CA GLU A 680 7.21 6.30 50.94
C GLU A 680 6.39 7.55 51.29
N LEU A 681 5.34 7.86 50.52
CA LEU A 681 4.40 8.95 50.81
C LEU A 681 3.53 8.66 52.00
N ASN A 682 3.12 7.44 52.24
CA ASN A 682 2.34 7.05 53.41
C ASN A 682 3.18 7.10 54.69
N ASP A 683 4.44 6.70 54.62
CA ASP A 683 5.36 6.77 55.74
C ASP A 683 5.70 8.22 56.15
N GLN A 684 5.85 9.13 55.19
CA GLN A 684 6.12 10.54 55.45
C GLN A 684 4.90 11.29 56.07
N LYS A 685 3.68 10.90 55.79
CA LYS A 685 2.47 11.44 56.44
C LYS A 685 2.36 11.06 57.91
N PHE A 686 3.01 10.00 58.36
CA PHE A 686 3.06 9.58 59.74
C PHE A 686 4.09 10.35 60.61
N VAL A 687 5.05 11.04 59.99
CA VAL A 687 6.16 11.71 60.68
C VAL A 687 6.03 13.25 60.74
N GLY A 688 5.09 13.83 59.99
CA GLY A 688 4.99 15.30 59.87
C GLY A 688 3.93 15.94 60.78
N PHE A 689 4.35 16.57 61.85
CA PHE A 689 3.57 17.52 62.66
C PHE A 689 3.29 18.82 61.85
N GLY A 690 2.01 19.18 61.76
CA GLY A 690 1.51 20.55 61.85
C GLY A 690 1.78 21.51 60.71
N GLY A 691 0.68 22.09 60.23
CA GLY A 691 0.69 23.35 59.49
C GLY A 691 -0.14 23.34 58.23
N SER A 692 -1.34 23.87 58.33
CA SER A 692 -2.19 24.29 57.25
C SER A 692 -1.51 25.40 56.44
N ASP A 693 -0.82 25.02 55.32
CA ASP A 693 -0.58 26.00 54.29
C ASP A 693 -0.31 25.30 52.93
N SER A 694 -1.23 25.54 52.05
CA SER A 694 -1.20 25.43 50.58
C SER A 694 -1.12 24.03 49.92
N ILE A 695 -2.25 23.61 49.37
CA ILE A 695 -2.47 22.48 48.48
C ILE A 695 -1.43 22.41 47.30
N LYS A 696 -0.88 23.56 46.87
CA LYS A 696 0.20 23.63 45.88
C LYS A 696 1.56 23.13 46.35
N ASN A 697 1.88 23.25 47.63
CA ASN A 697 3.14 22.73 48.18
C ASN A 697 3.09 21.20 48.38
N ASP A 698 1.91 20.65 48.67
CA ASP A 698 1.74 19.21 48.83
C ASP A 698 1.98 18.45 47.51
N TYR A 699 1.52 18.99 46.37
CA TYR A 699 1.71 18.31 45.10
C TYR A 699 3.19 18.26 44.66
N LYS A 700 3.92 19.35 44.76
CA LYS A 700 5.35 19.38 44.44
C LYS A 700 6.15 18.43 45.32
N ASN A 701 5.79 18.31 46.59
CA ASN A 701 6.43 17.39 47.54
C ASN A 701 6.13 15.94 47.13
N VAL A 702 4.88 15.62 46.85
CA VAL A 702 4.48 14.29 46.33
C VAL A 702 5.24 13.96 45.03
N GLN A 703 5.29 14.90 44.08
CA GLN A 703 6.01 14.74 42.83
C GLN A 703 7.50 14.46 43.06
N ASN A 704 8.15 15.25 43.93
CA ASN A 704 9.58 15.08 44.22
C ASN A 704 9.85 13.73 44.87
N THR A 705 9.06 13.30 45.82
CA THR A 705 9.22 12.03 46.51
C THR A 705 9.07 10.85 45.51
N MET A 706 8.04 10.88 44.69
CA MET A 706 7.84 9.85 43.67
C MET A 706 8.95 9.86 42.61
N MET A 707 9.45 11.01 42.20
CA MET A 707 10.57 11.15 41.29
C MET A 707 11.87 10.61 41.87
N GLU A 708 12.12 10.84 43.20
CA GLU A 708 13.30 10.28 43.89
C GLU A 708 13.19 8.76 43.97
N ALA A 709 12.05 8.21 44.32
CA ALA A 709 11.81 6.78 44.35
C ALA A 709 12.02 6.13 42.94
N LEU A 710 11.51 6.79 41.90
CA LEU A 710 11.70 6.34 40.55
C LEU A 710 13.18 6.31 40.13
N LYS A 711 13.94 7.37 40.46
CA LYS A 711 15.39 7.45 40.18
C LYS A 711 16.22 6.41 40.94
N LYS A 712 15.76 5.96 42.08
CA LYS A 712 16.41 4.87 42.83
C LYS A 712 16.18 3.50 42.19
N GLN A 713 14.99 3.31 41.57
CA GLN A 713 14.59 2.01 41.06
C GLN A 713 15.03 1.76 39.62
N TYR A 714 15.03 2.82 38.77
CA TYR A 714 15.32 2.71 37.37
C TYR A 714 16.66 3.35 37.00
N ARG A 715 17.34 2.76 36.01
CA ARG A 715 18.61 3.29 35.51
C ARG A 715 18.39 4.66 34.87
N PRO A 716 19.32 5.63 35.07
CA PRO A 716 19.22 6.95 34.43
C PRO A 716 19.09 6.90 32.91
N GLU A 717 19.72 5.91 32.29
CA GLU A 717 19.69 5.69 30.84
C GLU A 717 18.24 5.45 30.34
N PHE A 718 17.48 4.64 31.07
CA PHE A 718 16.08 4.37 30.73
C PHE A 718 15.21 5.63 30.93
N LEU A 719 15.36 6.32 32.05
CA LEU A 719 14.56 7.51 32.37
C LEU A 719 14.82 8.66 31.40
N ASN A 720 16.04 8.80 30.86
CA ASN A 720 16.39 9.84 29.88
C ASN A 720 15.76 9.57 28.50
N ARG A 721 15.22 8.38 28.23
CA ARG A 721 14.54 8.03 26.96
C ARG A 721 13.03 8.25 27.01
N ILE A 722 12.50 8.51 28.19
CA ILE A 722 11.08 8.79 28.40
C ILE A 722 10.81 10.27 28.11
N ASP A 723 9.80 10.55 27.32
CA ASP A 723 9.45 11.92 26.93
C ASP A 723 8.88 12.74 28.08
N ASP A 724 8.06 12.10 28.96
CA ASP A 724 7.53 12.78 30.14
C ASP A 724 7.11 11.79 31.25
N ILE A 725 7.21 12.24 32.51
CA ILE A 725 6.81 11.49 33.70
C ILE A 725 5.64 12.20 34.34
N ILE A 726 4.47 11.58 34.28
CA ILE A 726 3.19 12.17 34.64
C ILE A 726 2.76 11.61 36.00
N VAL A 727 2.64 12.50 37.01
CA VAL A 727 2.25 12.14 38.38
C VAL A 727 0.76 12.36 38.58
N PHE A 728 0.06 11.31 38.99
CA PHE A 728 -1.37 11.31 39.29
C PHE A 728 -1.61 11.61 40.74
N LYS A 729 -2.58 12.48 41.00
CA LYS A 729 -3.01 12.86 42.36
C LYS A 729 -4.00 11.83 42.94
N THR A 730 -4.09 11.79 44.25
CA THR A 730 -5.19 11.12 44.93
C THR A 730 -6.50 11.87 44.67
N LEU A 731 -7.57 11.15 44.42
CA LEU A 731 -8.88 11.72 44.09
C LEU A 731 -9.56 12.30 45.34
N GLU A 732 -10.17 13.48 45.20
CA GLU A 732 -10.96 14.15 46.25
C GLU A 732 -12.42 13.66 46.19
N LYS A 733 -13.20 13.97 47.27
CA LYS A 733 -14.60 13.51 47.37
C LYS A 733 -15.47 14.04 46.20
N GLU A 734 -15.29 15.29 45.80
CA GLU A 734 -16.04 15.93 44.72
C GLU A 734 -15.73 15.26 43.36
N GLU A 735 -14.48 14.81 43.16
CA GLU A 735 -14.05 14.10 41.99
C GLU A 735 -14.64 12.69 41.95
N LEU A 736 -14.68 12.00 43.11
CA LEU A 736 -15.32 10.69 43.25
C LEU A 736 -16.83 10.74 42.99
N GLU A 737 -17.53 11.85 43.39
CA GLU A 737 -18.94 12.05 43.03
C GLU A 737 -19.14 12.15 41.52
N LYS A 738 -18.33 12.95 40.83
CA LYS A 738 -18.37 13.09 39.36
C LYS A 738 -18.05 11.78 38.65
N ILE A 739 -17.07 11.03 39.13
CA ILE A 739 -16.74 9.70 38.60
C ILE A 739 -17.92 8.75 38.78
N SER A 740 -18.60 8.80 39.91
CA SER A 740 -19.80 7.98 40.15
C SER A 740 -20.93 8.34 39.18
N GLU A 741 -21.13 9.64 38.90
CA GLU A 741 -22.12 10.09 37.89
C GLU A 741 -21.78 9.51 36.50
N LEU A 742 -20.53 9.59 36.07
CA LEU A 742 -20.11 9.00 34.77
C LEU A 742 -20.33 7.48 34.72
N LEU A 743 -20.04 6.76 35.80
CA LEU A 743 -20.27 5.31 35.84
C LEU A 743 -21.76 4.96 35.76
N ILE A 744 -22.62 5.77 36.34
CA ILE A 744 -24.08 5.59 36.29
C ILE A 744 -24.65 5.96 34.91
N ASP A 745 -24.13 7.03 34.31
CA ASP A 745 -24.48 7.38 32.93
C ASP A 745 -24.07 6.28 31.97
N GLY A 746 -22.89 5.66 32.16
CA GLY A 746 -22.46 4.47 31.41
C GLY A 746 -23.38 3.26 31.61
N LEU A 747 -23.91 3.09 32.82
CA LEU A 747 -24.92 2.07 33.10
C LEU A 747 -26.24 2.37 32.39
N SER A 748 -26.70 3.63 32.43
CA SER A 748 -27.90 4.09 31.75
C SER A 748 -27.82 3.86 30.23
N LYS A 749 -26.69 4.13 29.60
CA LYS A 749 -26.45 3.85 28.19
C LYS A 749 -26.56 2.36 27.83
N ARG A 750 -26.10 1.46 28.70
CA ARG A 750 -26.26 0.00 28.49
C ARG A 750 -27.69 -0.46 28.58
N LEU A 751 -28.57 0.32 29.24
CA LEU A 751 -30.00 0.04 29.38
C LEU A 751 -30.86 0.86 28.44
N GLU A 752 -30.26 1.64 27.52
CA GLU A 752 -30.93 2.49 26.55
C GLU A 752 -31.85 1.68 25.61
N ASP A 753 -31.41 0.47 25.22
CA ASP A 753 -32.22 -0.47 24.42
C ASP A 753 -33.54 -0.89 25.08
N ARG A 754 -33.66 -0.67 26.41
CA ARG A 754 -34.85 -0.92 27.21
C ARG A 754 -35.61 0.35 27.61
N ASP A 755 -35.19 1.51 27.07
CA ASP A 755 -35.74 2.83 27.44
C ASP A 755 -35.65 3.13 28.95
N ILE A 756 -34.56 2.71 29.61
CA ILE A 756 -34.36 2.91 31.03
C ILE A 756 -33.26 3.94 31.27
N THR A 757 -33.56 4.98 32.05
CA THR A 757 -32.59 5.96 32.51
C THR A 757 -32.51 5.94 34.04
N ILE A 758 -31.31 5.84 34.59
CA ILE A 758 -31.07 5.77 36.04
C ILE A 758 -30.73 7.16 36.57
N LYS A 759 -31.38 7.58 37.65
CA LYS A 759 -31.05 8.81 38.40
C LYS A 759 -30.89 8.50 39.86
N LEU A 760 -29.77 8.97 40.46
CA LEU A 760 -29.54 8.86 41.88
C LEU A 760 -29.91 10.14 42.59
N THR A 761 -30.43 9.99 43.82
CA THR A 761 -30.58 11.14 44.71
C THR A 761 -29.23 11.52 45.33
N LYS A 762 -29.07 12.78 45.73
CA LYS A 762 -27.82 13.26 46.39
C LYS A 762 -27.45 12.41 47.61
N LYS A 763 -28.43 11.88 48.34
CA LYS A 763 -28.17 11.00 49.51
C LYS A 763 -27.63 9.62 49.08
N ALA A 764 -28.19 9.04 48.03
CA ALA A 764 -27.72 7.78 47.47
C ALA A 764 -26.32 7.93 46.90
N MET A 765 -26.03 9.03 46.19
CA MET A 765 -24.72 9.35 45.69
C MET A 765 -23.67 9.48 46.78
N ALA A 766 -23.97 10.30 47.81
CA ALA A 766 -23.05 10.48 48.94
C ALA A 766 -22.73 9.15 49.65
N LYS A 767 -23.73 8.25 49.75
CA LYS A 767 -23.50 6.93 50.39
C LYS A 767 -22.67 6.01 49.53
N ILE A 768 -22.87 5.99 48.23
CA ILE A 768 -22.03 5.22 47.29
C ILE A 768 -20.57 5.69 47.35
N VAL A 769 -20.35 6.99 47.38
CA VAL A 769 -19.02 7.58 47.53
C VAL A 769 -18.42 7.25 48.90
N GLU A 770 -19.19 7.31 49.97
CA GLU A 770 -18.74 6.95 51.33
C GLU A 770 -18.31 5.46 51.39
N ASP A 771 -19.16 4.57 50.89
CA ASP A 771 -18.87 3.12 50.86
C ASP A 771 -17.77 2.75 49.88
N GLY A 772 -17.57 3.53 48.83
CA GLY A 772 -16.57 3.33 47.79
C GLY A 772 -15.29 4.14 48.01
N SER A 773 -15.21 5.04 48.96
CA SER A 773 -14.03 5.89 49.21
C SER A 773 -13.09 5.27 50.22
N ILE A 774 -12.19 4.43 49.74
CA ILE A 774 -11.03 3.98 50.51
C ILE A 774 -9.81 4.75 50.00
N LYS A 775 -9.23 5.62 50.84
CA LYS A 775 -8.11 6.51 50.45
C LYS A 775 -6.94 5.80 49.76
N GLU A 776 -6.74 4.51 50.04
CA GLU A 776 -5.64 3.74 49.51
C GLU A 776 -5.93 3.13 48.10
N TYR A 777 -7.21 2.99 47.72
CA TYR A 777 -7.63 2.26 46.49
C TYR A 777 -8.33 3.14 45.45
N GLY A 778 -8.43 4.45 45.68
CA GLY A 778 -8.99 5.42 44.77
C GLY A 778 -10.44 5.12 44.35
N ALA A 779 -10.74 5.22 43.05
CA ALA A 779 -12.08 4.96 42.53
C ALA A 779 -12.39 3.48 42.23
N ARG A 780 -11.45 2.53 42.46
CA ARG A 780 -11.66 1.09 42.15
C ARG A 780 -12.77 0.50 43.02
N PRO A 781 -12.89 0.81 44.33
CA PRO A 781 -13.98 0.33 45.16
C PRO A 781 -15.36 0.92 44.76
N LEU A 782 -15.41 2.13 44.18
CA LEU A 782 -16.66 2.76 43.69
C LEU A 782 -17.40 1.87 42.68
N LYS A 783 -16.69 1.32 41.73
CA LYS A 783 -17.29 0.42 40.76
C LYS A 783 -17.93 -0.80 41.42
N ARG A 784 -17.27 -1.35 42.44
CA ARG A 784 -17.82 -2.49 43.22
C ARG A 784 -19.03 -2.04 44.06
N SER A 785 -18.97 -0.84 44.63
CA SER A 785 -20.09 -0.30 45.38
C SER A 785 -21.32 -0.06 44.51
N ILE A 786 -21.13 0.47 43.29
CA ILE A 786 -22.20 0.65 42.32
C ILE A 786 -22.75 -0.71 41.88
N GLN A 787 -21.87 -1.68 41.57
CA GLN A 787 -22.29 -3.00 41.18
C GLN A 787 -23.18 -3.64 42.27
N LYS A 788 -22.68 -3.72 43.47
CA LYS A 788 -23.37 -4.36 44.60
C LYS A 788 -24.68 -3.67 45.00
N ASN A 789 -24.68 -2.33 45.00
CA ASN A 789 -25.81 -1.57 45.57
C ASN A 789 -26.80 -1.08 44.50
N ILE A 790 -26.38 -1.02 43.23
CA ILE A 790 -27.21 -0.48 42.15
C ILE A 790 -27.50 -1.53 41.11
N GLU A 791 -26.43 -2.20 40.53
CA GLU A 791 -26.64 -3.17 39.45
C GLU A 791 -27.40 -4.40 39.98
N ASP A 792 -27.04 -4.93 41.17
CA ASP A 792 -27.74 -6.07 41.77
C ASP A 792 -29.21 -5.71 42.06
N LEU A 793 -29.45 -4.55 42.66
CA LEU A 793 -30.81 -4.06 42.96
C LEU A 793 -31.64 -3.87 41.70
N LEU A 794 -31.09 -3.28 40.67
CA LEU A 794 -31.77 -3.09 39.38
C LEU A 794 -32.05 -4.42 38.67
N SER A 795 -31.10 -5.35 38.78
CA SER A 795 -31.25 -6.68 38.18
C SER A 795 -32.42 -7.45 38.80
N GLU A 796 -32.54 -7.42 40.12
CA GLU A 796 -33.68 -8.01 40.82
C GLU A 796 -35.03 -7.34 40.46
N GLU A 797 -35.08 -6.02 40.37
CA GLU A 797 -36.25 -5.25 40.00
C GLU A 797 -36.66 -5.52 38.53
N LEU A 798 -35.71 -5.62 37.60
CA LEU A 798 -35.92 -5.92 36.18
C LEU A 798 -36.38 -7.37 35.95
N LEU A 799 -35.90 -8.30 36.76
CA LEU A 799 -36.37 -9.70 36.70
C LEU A 799 -37.81 -9.84 37.24
N GLN A 800 -38.18 -9.07 38.26
CA GLN A 800 -39.55 -9.06 38.80
C GLN A 800 -40.50 -8.30 37.91
N ASN A 801 -40.04 -7.30 37.16
CA ASN A 801 -40.83 -6.44 36.28
C ASN A 801 -40.16 -6.30 34.92
N PRO A 802 -40.31 -7.26 33.99
CA PRO A 802 -39.62 -7.25 32.68
C PRO A 802 -40.04 -6.08 31.75
N GLU A 803 -41.22 -5.51 31.96
CA GLU A 803 -41.73 -4.38 31.19
C GLU A 803 -41.38 -3.00 31.79
N LEU A 804 -40.43 -2.96 32.71
CA LEU A 804 -40.03 -1.72 33.36
C LEU A 804 -39.32 -0.79 32.37
N THR A 805 -39.88 0.39 32.12
CA THR A 805 -39.32 1.44 31.24
C THR A 805 -39.38 2.79 31.92
N GLY A 806 -38.63 3.77 31.46
CA GLY A 806 -38.65 5.16 31.93
C GLY A 806 -37.53 5.50 32.93
N ILE A 807 -37.74 6.57 33.67
CA ILE A 807 -36.73 7.10 34.64
C ILE A 807 -36.86 6.37 35.97
N ILE A 808 -35.82 5.67 36.35
CA ILE A 808 -35.70 5.00 37.64
C ILE A 808 -34.88 5.86 38.59
N ASN A 809 -35.55 6.34 39.66
CA ASN A 809 -34.89 7.10 40.70
C ASN A 809 -34.50 6.16 41.84
N ILE A 810 -33.22 6.16 42.20
CA ILE A 810 -32.72 5.39 43.34
C ILE A 810 -32.42 6.34 44.50
N ASP A 811 -33.01 6.04 45.63
CA ASP A 811 -32.89 6.82 46.89
C ASP A 811 -32.27 5.94 47.99
N TYR A 812 -31.61 6.56 48.99
CA TYR A 812 -31.09 5.86 50.16
C TYR A 812 -31.94 6.21 51.41
N LYS A 813 -32.59 5.21 51.98
CA LYS A 813 -33.47 5.36 53.17
C LYS A 813 -33.36 4.16 54.10
N LYS A 814 -33.34 4.38 55.40
CA LYS A 814 -33.31 3.32 56.41
C LYS A 814 -32.23 2.27 56.15
N ASP A 815 -31.02 2.74 55.90
CA ASP A 815 -29.83 1.92 55.61
C ASP A 815 -29.93 0.97 54.41
N SER A 816 -30.84 1.25 53.47
CA SER A 816 -30.98 0.50 52.22
C SER A 816 -31.20 1.40 51.03
N PHE A 817 -30.76 0.95 49.84
CA PHE A 817 -31.08 1.59 48.56
C PHE A 817 -32.46 1.13 48.11
N VAL A 818 -33.30 2.08 47.70
CA VAL A 818 -34.70 1.83 47.33
C VAL A 818 -35.00 2.44 45.97
N VAL A 819 -35.58 1.63 45.10
CA VAL A 819 -36.02 2.07 43.76
C VAL A 819 -37.34 2.82 43.88
N LYS A 820 -37.40 4.02 43.30
CA LYS A 820 -38.66 4.79 43.15
C LYS A 820 -38.99 4.86 41.66
N LYS A 821 -40.12 4.31 41.28
CA LYS A 821 -40.65 4.44 39.93
C LYS A 821 -41.28 5.82 39.75
N THR A 822 -40.79 6.53 38.73
CA THR A 822 -41.49 7.73 38.28
C THR A 822 -42.25 7.36 37.00
N LYS A 823 -43.53 7.23 37.03
CA LYS A 823 -44.36 7.15 35.81
C LYS A 823 -44.17 8.43 35.02
N ARG A 824 -43.88 8.31 33.72
CA ARG A 824 -43.96 9.42 32.77
C ARG A 824 -45.33 10.04 32.79
#